data_73514998d74758fc1da830c82aa8514b
#
_entry.id   73514998d74758fc1da830c82aa8514b
#
_cell.length_a   1.000
_cell.length_b   1.000
_cell.length_c   1.000
_cell.angle_alpha   90.00
_cell.angle_beta   90.00
_cell.angle_gamma   90.00
#
_symmetry.space_group_name_H-M   'P 1'
#
loop_
_entity.id
_entity.type
_entity.pdbx_description
1 polymer ?
#
loop_
_entity_poly.entity_id
_entity_poly.type
_entity_poly.pdbx_seq_one_letter_code
_entity_poly.pdbx_strand_id
1 'polypeptide(L)'
;MAGRRRRGGSDGDGNGEGAGTAPNLSDGSRAGMDRNKRLILESMYGYYDEALAALPLERMPALAPRLLESGVCFGFGDPVINIIANTLSALGEPACGEPVLEPDGGARSRKRKRERKKALRGDARAREEILSKIVAGDDVRSPPEARTVAEHSLEGLVTFLTSYFRYLPTWDALRYLRLCRADLLAAVRLIELDRCHRRQDKFCIGSHAVKVALKCAALSARLPNVDAFLTGSYALVSHLANNMPRHGLSVQDVARLSELLKKPLELKKLSIPLDLAAVRCRQYDIKVQPMLKESVRAILLDRIHAVYLKAITRFPIEDFRRCYQHGFLKAGYCYGPFNLLFNVIVNTIWYDAVFPAPQTFELDVMCTRMLLRIESRSLDGLINLLLCCAYGLSEYDGMIYLLKSNLDLNQAIEMAGKDGYQTFSCDDAAYTAAANASSHPQRKAYLHFLIELLPLPMVEAALLNCEQTKEYEVRFICTVNENVGSKSFRDLKYPYSHVNFLASPEDKTCLTFFFAQVSNLDEDSEHHRSFCRPVSTLTSSEVRCCYCEFEATRIVHPVESYCGGFMDFEKMATGRHTLTNARIISHGELIACPVGILEEECIYFDPGRDAKFIQAMNKTAWAANLNWGDEIRRVKQTGALQMDATF
;
A
#
# COMPACT_ATOMS: atom_id res chain seq x y z
N MET A 1 -52.37 31.57 35.02
CA MET A 1 -51.75 32.40 36.07
C MET A 1 -50.29 32.04 36.06
N ALA A 2 -49.43 32.74 35.43
CA ALA A 2 -48.77 34.00 35.73
C ALA A 2 -47.71 33.85 36.84
N GLY A 3 -46.46 34.10 36.48
CA GLY A 3 -45.34 34.48 37.35
C GLY A 3 -44.03 33.81 36.95
N ARG A 4 -43.24 34.32 36.12
CA ARG A 4 -42.23 35.41 36.03
C ARG A 4 -41.00 35.25 36.97
N ARG A 5 -39.79 35.03 36.32
CA ARG A 5 -38.44 35.62 36.52
C ARG A 5 -37.64 35.30 37.81
N ARG A 6 -36.38 34.84 37.70
CA ARG A 6 -35.18 35.67 37.53
C ARG A 6 -33.90 34.82 37.50
N ARG A 7 -32.98 35.23 36.66
CA ARG A 7 -31.54 35.17 36.47
C ARG A 7 -30.70 34.94 37.75
N GLY A 8 -29.60 34.23 37.55
CA GLY A 8 -28.39 34.25 38.35
C GLY A 8 -27.32 33.39 37.66
N GLY A 9 -26.30 34.07 37.08
CA GLY A 9 -25.15 33.41 36.49
C GLY A 9 -24.07 33.20 37.54
N SER A 10 -23.20 32.28 37.32
CA SER A 10 -21.80 32.30 37.77
C SER A 10 -20.94 31.44 36.88
N ASP A 11 -19.90 32.04 36.40
CA ASP A 11 -18.78 31.49 35.62
C ASP A 11 -18.07 30.40 36.42
N GLY A 12 -17.65 29.36 35.72
CA GLY A 12 -16.77 28.31 36.22
C GLY A 12 -15.99 27.73 35.08
N ASP A 13 -14.82 28.35 34.80
CA ASP A 13 -13.78 27.81 33.95
C ASP A 13 -13.37 26.42 34.42
N GLY A 14 -13.50 25.44 33.54
CA GLY A 14 -12.99 24.09 33.73
C GLY A 14 -12.37 23.62 32.42
N ASN A 15 -11.08 23.89 32.24
CA ASN A 15 -10.23 23.30 31.21
C ASN A 15 -10.32 21.78 31.32
N GLY A 16 -10.94 21.14 30.35
CA GLY A 16 -10.91 19.71 30.07
C GLY A 16 -10.27 19.50 28.70
N GLU A 17 -8.97 19.59 28.61
CA GLU A 17 -8.21 19.11 27.46
C GLU A 17 -8.17 17.60 27.52
N GLY A 18 -8.75 16.92 26.52
CA GLY A 18 -8.66 15.46 26.39
C GLY A 18 -9.71 14.82 25.50
N ALA A 19 -10.16 15.51 24.43
CA ALA A 19 -10.97 14.86 23.41
C ALA A 19 -10.09 14.67 22.18
N GLY A 20 -9.75 13.42 21.84
CA GLY A 20 -9.15 13.05 20.57
C GLY A 20 -9.98 13.62 19.43
N THR A 21 -9.50 14.71 18.84
CA THR A 21 -10.19 15.40 17.74
C THR A 21 -10.23 14.46 16.54
N ALA A 22 -11.43 14.12 16.11
CA ALA A 22 -11.68 13.49 14.82
C ALA A 22 -10.83 14.17 13.72
N PRO A 23 -10.36 13.42 12.69
CA PRO A 23 -9.52 13.96 11.63
C PRO A 23 -10.16 15.21 11.07
N ASN A 24 -9.36 16.26 10.91
CA ASN A 24 -9.84 17.55 10.47
C ASN A 24 -10.37 17.40 9.04
N LEU A 25 -11.66 17.14 8.89
CA LEU A 25 -12.39 16.96 7.61
C LEU A 25 -12.11 18.09 6.61
N SER A 26 -11.53 19.22 7.07
CA SER A 26 -11.12 20.32 6.23
C SER A 26 -10.04 19.97 5.21
N ASP A 27 -9.11 19.03 5.50
CA ASP A 27 -8.03 18.66 4.58
C ASP A 27 -8.51 17.73 3.46
N GLY A 28 -9.53 16.90 3.71
CA GLY A 28 -10.18 16.04 2.70
C GLY A 28 -11.17 16.82 1.81
N SER A 29 -11.55 18.04 2.19
CA SER A 29 -12.38 18.89 1.35
C SER A 29 -11.64 19.38 0.11
N ARG A 30 -12.38 19.71 -0.96
CA ARG A 30 -11.78 20.28 -2.18
C ARG A 30 -10.94 21.52 -1.87
N ALA A 31 -11.46 22.43 -1.05
CA ALA A 31 -10.74 23.64 -0.62
C ALA A 31 -9.49 23.32 0.20
N GLY A 32 -9.54 22.30 1.07
CA GLY A 32 -8.38 21.82 1.82
C GLY A 32 -7.30 21.24 0.92
N MET A 33 -7.68 20.41 -0.05
CA MET A 33 -6.75 19.85 -1.04
C MET A 33 -6.10 20.95 -1.89
N ASP A 34 -6.88 21.93 -2.38
CA ASP A 34 -6.34 23.02 -3.18
C ASP A 34 -5.42 23.93 -2.36
N ARG A 35 -5.71 24.15 -1.07
CA ARG A 35 -4.82 24.84 -0.13
C ARG A 35 -3.51 24.07 0.04
N ASN A 36 -3.57 22.76 0.27
CA ASN A 36 -2.38 21.94 0.45
C ASN A 36 -1.51 21.94 -0.82
N LYS A 37 -2.11 21.83 -2.02
CA LYS A 37 -1.39 21.93 -3.30
C LYS A 37 -0.63 23.25 -3.43
N ARG A 38 -1.28 24.39 -3.13
CA ARG A 38 -0.62 25.71 -3.18
C ARG A 38 0.59 25.78 -2.26
N LEU A 39 0.46 25.38 -0.99
CA LEU A 39 1.55 25.40 -0.02
C LEU A 39 2.72 24.48 -0.43
N ILE A 40 2.43 23.34 -1.07
CA ILE A 40 3.45 22.45 -1.61
C ILE A 40 4.17 23.12 -2.79
N LEU A 41 3.44 23.73 -3.73
CA LEU A 41 4.01 24.45 -4.88
C LEU A 41 4.87 25.63 -4.43
N GLU A 42 4.44 26.41 -3.42
CA GLU A 42 5.26 27.48 -2.81
C GLU A 42 6.61 26.95 -2.30
N SER A 43 6.61 25.81 -1.63
CA SER A 43 7.85 25.14 -1.20
C SER A 43 8.73 24.73 -2.38
N MET A 44 8.12 24.19 -3.45
CA MET A 44 8.83 23.79 -4.66
C MET A 44 9.48 24.95 -5.39
N TYR A 45 8.83 26.11 -5.45
CA TYR A 45 9.40 27.29 -6.08
C TYR A 45 10.75 27.70 -5.46
N GLY A 46 10.88 27.59 -4.13
CA GLY A 46 12.15 27.79 -3.46
C GLY A 46 13.23 26.80 -3.91
N TYR A 47 12.89 25.54 -4.12
CA TYR A 47 13.83 24.53 -4.60
C TYR A 47 14.25 24.75 -6.05
N TYR A 48 13.34 25.19 -6.90
CA TYR A 48 13.69 25.56 -8.29
C TYR A 48 14.59 26.78 -8.32
N ASP A 49 14.37 27.78 -7.47
CA ASP A 49 15.21 28.94 -7.36
C ASP A 49 16.64 28.58 -6.90
N GLU A 50 16.79 27.69 -5.92
CA GLU A 50 18.08 27.16 -5.48
C GLU A 50 18.76 26.35 -6.59
N ALA A 51 18.04 25.49 -7.31
CA ALA A 51 18.59 24.69 -8.39
C ALA A 51 19.08 25.56 -9.57
N LEU A 52 18.29 26.59 -9.93
CA LEU A 52 18.68 27.57 -10.97
C LEU A 52 19.94 28.34 -10.56
N ALA A 53 20.09 28.67 -9.26
CA ALA A 53 21.30 29.32 -8.76
C ALA A 53 22.53 28.40 -8.77
N ALA A 54 22.33 27.09 -8.69
CA ALA A 54 23.40 26.11 -8.71
C ALA A 54 23.90 25.79 -10.13
N LEU A 55 23.01 25.81 -11.13
CA LEU A 55 23.30 25.41 -12.51
C LEU A 55 24.02 26.54 -13.28
N PRO A 56 25.05 26.25 -14.11
CA PRO A 56 25.80 27.21 -14.91
C PRO A 56 25.04 27.61 -16.21
N LEU A 57 23.86 28.22 -16.08
CA LEU A 57 22.94 28.48 -17.21
C LEU A 57 23.54 29.43 -18.26
N GLU A 58 24.36 30.42 -17.88
CA GLU A 58 25.02 31.31 -18.80
C GLU A 58 26.00 30.57 -19.75
N ARG A 59 26.71 29.57 -19.19
CA ARG A 59 27.70 28.80 -19.96
C ARG A 59 27.07 27.59 -20.67
N MET A 60 25.94 27.14 -20.19
CA MET A 60 25.18 25.98 -20.72
C MET A 60 23.69 26.32 -20.87
N PRO A 61 23.31 27.21 -21.79
CA PRO A 61 21.90 27.64 -21.94
C PRO A 61 20.95 26.49 -22.29
N ALA A 62 21.45 25.41 -22.84
CA ALA A 62 20.67 24.18 -23.10
C ALA A 62 20.12 23.50 -21.85
N LEU A 63 20.59 23.85 -20.64
CA LEU A 63 20.06 23.32 -19.39
C LEU A 63 18.69 23.90 -19.04
N ALA A 64 18.39 25.16 -19.42
CA ALA A 64 17.12 25.79 -19.11
C ALA A 64 15.90 25.06 -19.68
N PRO A 65 15.80 24.77 -21.00
CA PRO A 65 14.68 24.01 -21.53
C PRO A 65 14.58 22.60 -20.91
N ARG A 66 15.71 21.96 -20.64
CA ARG A 66 15.72 20.63 -20.03
C ARG A 66 15.22 20.64 -18.57
N LEU A 67 15.55 21.68 -17.81
CA LEU A 67 14.99 21.86 -16.48
C LEU A 67 13.47 22.01 -16.55
N LEU A 68 12.94 22.77 -17.50
CA LEU A 68 11.51 22.96 -17.69
C LEU A 68 10.78 21.68 -18.13
N GLU A 69 11.47 20.78 -18.86
CA GLU A 69 10.90 19.53 -19.37
C GLU A 69 11.07 18.34 -18.41
N SER A 70 12.21 18.27 -17.73
CA SER A 70 12.62 17.05 -17.01
C SER A 70 13.10 17.30 -15.58
N GLY A 71 13.26 18.56 -15.16
CA GLY A 71 13.80 18.93 -13.85
C GLY A 71 12.79 18.75 -12.70
N VAL A 72 12.16 17.57 -12.60
CA VAL A 72 11.22 17.28 -11.51
C VAL A 72 11.93 17.18 -10.16
N CYS A 73 11.25 17.58 -9.08
CA CYS A 73 11.84 17.67 -7.74
C CYS A 73 11.84 16.35 -6.95
N PHE A 74 11.40 15.24 -7.54
CA PHE A 74 11.34 13.94 -6.87
C PHE A 74 12.36 12.94 -7.42
N GLY A 75 12.72 11.99 -6.58
CA GLY A 75 13.74 10.96 -6.78
C GLY A 75 14.27 10.52 -5.43
N PHE A 76 15.50 10.00 -5.38
CA PHE A 76 16.09 9.51 -4.13
C PHE A 76 17.01 10.52 -3.43
N GLY A 77 17.15 11.75 -3.93
CA GLY A 77 17.81 12.88 -3.28
C GLY A 77 16.83 13.77 -2.51
N ASP A 78 17.35 14.91 -2.00
CA ASP A 78 16.47 16.01 -1.60
C ASP A 78 15.93 16.74 -2.86
N PRO A 79 14.89 17.58 -2.72
CA PRO A 79 14.25 18.21 -3.87
C PRO A 79 15.19 18.97 -4.80
N VAL A 80 16.14 19.74 -4.27
CA VAL A 80 17.11 20.53 -5.06
C VAL A 80 18.05 19.62 -5.85
N ILE A 81 18.61 18.61 -5.18
CA ILE A 81 19.48 17.62 -5.81
C ILE A 81 18.73 16.84 -6.89
N ASN A 82 17.46 16.47 -6.63
CA ASN A 82 16.63 15.80 -7.64
C ASN A 82 16.42 16.67 -8.87
N ILE A 83 16.09 17.97 -8.72
CA ILE A 83 15.93 18.89 -9.85
C ILE A 83 17.21 18.95 -10.69
N ILE A 84 18.37 19.13 -10.05
CA ILE A 84 19.67 19.16 -10.73
C ILE A 84 19.93 17.83 -11.45
N ALA A 85 19.83 16.69 -10.74
CA ALA A 85 20.11 15.38 -11.30
C ALA A 85 19.18 15.03 -12.47
N ASN A 86 17.89 15.31 -12.35
CA ASN A 86 16.90 15.04 -13.40
C ASN A 86 17.14 15.91 -14.63
N THR A 87 17.51 17.19 -14.45
CA THR A 87 17.93 18.09 -15.53
C THR A 87 19.16 17.53 -16.26
N LEU A 88 20.13 16.97 -15.53
CA LEU A 88 21.37 16.43 -16.09
C LEU A 88 21.17 15.05 -16.74
N SER A 89 20.32 14.19 -16.17
CA SER A 89 20.00 12.87 -16.73
C SER A 89 19.31 12.95 -18.09
N ALA A 90 18.63 14.04 -18.37
CA ALA A 90 18.04 14.33 -19.69
C ALA A 90 19.07 14.76 -20.75
N LEU A 91 20.36 14.92 -20.38
CA LEU A 91 21.45 15.14 -21.32
C LEU A 91 21.68 13.83 -22.10
N GLY A 92 21.12 13.71 -23.32
CA GLY A 92 21.59 12.78 -24.35
C GLY A 92 23.11 12.94 -24.55
N GLU A 93 23.72 12.10 -25.41
CA GLU A 93 25.12 12.28 -25.78
C GLU A 93 25.39 13.75 -26.12
N PRO A 94 26.53 14.33 -25.68
CA PRO A 94 26.86 15.69 -25.94
C PRO A 94 26.81 15.85 -27.47
N ALA A 95 25.87 16.65 -27.96
CA ALA A 95 26.03 17.22 -29.29
C ALA A 95 27.41 17.89 -29.27
N CYS A 96 28.32 17.34 -30.06
CA CYS A 96 29.71 17.79 -30.16
C CYS A 96 29.75 19.26 -30.55
N GLY A 97 29.58 20.12 -29.54
CA GLY A 97 29.79 21.56 -29.63
C GLY A 97 31.06 21.82 -28.81
N GLU A 98 32.09 22.23 -29.53
CA GLU A 98 33.44 22.48 -29.05
C GLU A 98 33.44 23.20 -27.70
N PRO A 99 34.28 22.80 -26.74
CA PRO A 99 34.53 23.59 -25.55
C PRO A 99 35.19 24.89 -26.00
N VAL A 100 34.52 26.02 -25.76
CA VAL A 100 35.14 27.32 -25.89
C VAL A 100 36.24 27.40 -24.82
N LEU A 101 37.46 27.11 -25.24
CA LEU A 101 38.69 27.34 -24.45
C LEU A 101 38.82 28.86 -24.26
N GLU A 102 38.57 29.34 -23.05
CA GLU A 102 38.97 30.69 -22.70
C GLU A 102 40.51 30.78 -22.64
N PRO A 103 41.12 31.79 -23.30
CA PRO A 103 42.55 32.05 -23.16
C PRO A 103 42.82 32.63 -21.79
N ASP A 104 43.68 31.93 -21.02
CA ASP A 104 44.29 32.43 -19.83
C ASP A 104 45.25 33.58 -20.19
N GLY A 105 45.06 34.77 -19.63
CA GLY A 105 45.96 35.88 -19.96
C GLY A 105 45.54 37.20 -19.34
N GLY A 106 46.22 37.55 -18.24
CA GLY A 106 46.18 38.69 -17.42
C GLY A 106 45.79 40.04 -18.02
N ALA A 107 45.03 40.77 -17.22
CA ALA A 107 45.10 42.18 -16.87
C ALA A 107 43.83 42.58 -16.07
N ARG A 108 44.01 43.01 -14.83
CA ARG A 108 42.95 43.56 -13.97
C ARG A 108 42.57 44.95 -14.50
N SER A 109 41.39 45.10 -15.12
CA SER A 109 40.86 46.39 -15.55
C SER A 109 39.48 46.64 -14.94
N ARG A 110 39.21 47.94 -14.62
CA ARG A 110 37.88 48.42 -14.15
C ARG A 110 36.74 48.01 -15.08
N LYS A 111 37.04 47.74 -16.37
CA LYS A 111 36.11 47.23 -17.38
C LYS A 111 35.54 45.83 -17.03
N ARG A 112 36.37 44.90 -16.51
CA ARG A 112 35.95 43.58 -16.05
C ARG A 112 34.92 43.62 -14.88
N LYS A 113 35.04 44.62 -14.00
CA LYS A 113 34.10 44.80 -12.85
C LYS A 113 32.70 45.25 -13.34
N ARG A 114 32.65 46.01 -14.43
CA ARG A 114 31.41 46.51 -15.06
C ARG A 114 30.78 45.43 -15.92
N GLU A 115 31.58 44.65 -16.63
CA GLU A 115 31.12 43.47 -17.40
C GLU A 115 30.61 42.36 -16.48
N ARG A 116 31.29 42.08 -15.36
CA ARG A 116 30.85 41.16 -14.33
C ARG A 116 29.54 41.59 -13.66
N LYS A 117 29.32 42.88 -13.42
CA LYS A 117 28.04 43.42 -12.94
C LYS A 117 26.92 43.30 -14.00
N LYS A 118 27.25 43.44 -15.31
CA LYS A 118 26.29 43.32 -16.41
C LYS A 118 25.91 41.84 -16.64
N ALA A 119 26.89 40.95 -16.55
CA ALA A 119 26.68 39.50 -16.57
C ALA A 119 25.79 39.02 -15.39
N LEU A 120 26.12 39.43 -14.16
CA LEU A 120 25.30 39.13 -12.96
C LEU A 120 23.86 39.65 -13.07
N ARG A 121 23.61 40.78 -13.74
CA ARG A 121 22.25 41.30 -13.99
C ARG A 121 21.55 40.53 -15.10
N GLY A 122 22.28 40.07 -16.12
CA GLY A 122 21.75 39.22 -17.20
C GLY A 122 21.31 37.87 -16.68
N ASP A 123 22.14 37.28 -15.81
CA ASP A 123 21.88 35.98 -15.16
C ASP A 123 20.65 36.05 -14.23
N ALA A 124 20.56 37.11 -13.43
CA ALA A 124 19.39 37.32 -12.57
C ALA A 124 18.09 37.46 -13.37
N ARG A 125 18.12 38.15 -14.53
CA ARG A 125 16.95 38.34 -15.37
C ARG A 125 16.55 37.04 -16.09
N ALA A 126 17.53 36.29 -16.60
CA ALA A 126 17.28 35.00 -17.24
C ALA A 126 16.70 33.99 -16.25
N ARG A 127 17.21 33.98 -15.01
CA ARG A 127 16.71 33.18 -13.90
C ARG A 127 15.26 33.55 -13.55
N GLU A 128 14.96 34.85 -13.43
CA GLU A 128 13.61 35.35 -13.15
C GLU A 128 12.61 35.00 -14.26
N GLU A 129 13.03 35.05 -15.53
CA GLU A 129 12.22 34.61 -16.69
C GLU A 129 11.92 33.10 -16.65
N ILE A 130 12.91 32.25 -16.32
CA ILE A 130 12.71 30.81 -16.17
C ILE A 130 11.81 30.53 -14.98
N LEU A 131 12.04 31.20 -13.85
CA LEU A 131 11.25 31.06 -12.63
C LEU A 131 9.78 31.45 -12.90
N SER A 132 9.53 32.51 -13.65
CA SER A 132 8.18 32.90 -14.04
C SER A 132 7.44 31.83 -14.85
N LYS A 133 8.15 31.07 -15.68
CA LYS A 133 7.57 29.93 -16.43
C LYS A 133 7.27 28.73 -15.53
N ILE A 134 7.94 28.61 -14.39
CA ILE A 134 7.69 27.57 -13.38
C ILE A 134 6.52 27.94 -12.48
N VAL A 135 6.35 29.24 -12.20
CA VAL A 135 5.32 29.80 -11.28
C VAL A 135 4.02 30.13 -12.00
N ALA A 136 4.04 30.30 -13.35
CA ALA A 136 2.89 30.76 -14.12
C ALA A 136 1.71 29.78 -14.04
N GLY A 137 0.72 30.14 -13.27
CA GLY A 137 -0.57 29.49 -13.23
C GLY A 137 -1.23 29.57 -11.86
N ASP A 138 -1.87 30.69 -11.54
CA ASP A 138 -2.80 30.78 -10.40
C ASP A 138 -4.05 29.90 -10.59
N ASP A 139 -4.22 29.27 -11.76
CA ASP A 139 -5.37 28.44 -12.04
C ASP A 139 -5.00 26.95 -11.88
N VAL A 140 -5.33 26.40 -10.68
CA VAL A 140 -5.23 24.97 -10.33
C VAL A 140 -6.00 24.06 -11.32
N ARG A 141 -6.69 24.64 -12.30
CA ARG A 141 -7.51 23.96 -13.31
C ARG A 141 -6.92 24.01 -14.72
N SER A 142 -5.66 24.41 -14.87
CA SER A 142 -5.01 24.40 -16.19
C SER A 142 -5.11 23.02 -16.84
N PRO A 143 -5.41 22.97 -18.16
CA PRO A 143 -5.40 21.70 -18.87
C PRO A 143 -4.03 21.03 -18.73
N PRO A 144 -3.96 19.69 -18.72
CA PRO A 144 -2.72 18.95 -18.44
C PRO A 144 -1.52 19.35 -19.33
N GLU A 145 -1.78 19.89 -20.50
CA GLU A 145 -0.76 20.31 -21.48
C GLU A 145 -0.16 21.70 -21.15
N ALA A 146 -0.84 22.50 -20.33
CA ALA A 146 -0.40 23.84 -19.95
C ALA A 146 0.27 23.89 -18.56
N ARG A 147 0.50 22.73 -17.94
CA ARG A 147 1.05 22.65 -16.58
C ARG A 147 2.55 22.90 -16.57
N THR A 148 3.01 23.52 -15.49
CA THR A 148 4.42 23.79 -15.25
C THR A 148 5.17 22.54 -14.76
N VAL A 149 6.50 22.56 -14.80
CA VAL A 149 7.33 21.46 -14.25
C VAL A 149 7.11 21.26 -12.74
N ALA A 150 6.77 22.31 -11.99
CA ALA A 150 6.44 22.21 -10.58
C ALA A 150 5.12 21.48 -10.36
N GLU A 151 4.09 21.76 -11.18
CA GLU A 151 2.81 21.05 -11.14
C GLU A 151 2.97 19.60 -11.59
N HIS A 152 3.77 19.30 -12.61
CA HIS A 152 4.13 17.94 -12.99
C HIS A 152 4.88 17.21 -11.87
N SER A 153 5.77 17.91 -11.14
CA SER A 153 6.44 17.36 -9.96
C SER A 153 5.46 17.02 -8.85
N LEU A 154 4.47 17.87 -8.60
CA LEU A 154 3.42 17.60 -7.61
C LEU A 154 2.59 16.36 -7.97
N GLU A 155 2.20 16.23 -9.24
CA GLU A 155 1.49 15.05 -9.72
C GLU A 155 2.32 13.77 -9.56
N GLY A 156 3.60 13.83 -9.92
CA GLY A 156 4.53 12.71 -9.73
C GLY A 156 4.68 12.31 -8.28
N LEU A 157 4.84 13.26 -7.37
CA LEU A 157 4.95 13.03 -5.92
C LEU A 157 3.70 12.35 -5.35
N VAL A 158 2.52 12.87 -5.68
CA VAL A 158 1.24 12.28 -5.24
C VAL A 158 1.07 10.88 -5.81
N THR A 159 1.38 10.71 -7.10
CA THR A 159 1.26 9.41 -7.77
C THR A 159 2.22 8.39 -7.18
N PHE A 160 3.45 8.76 -6.85
CA PHE A 160 4.39 7.87 -6.16
C PHE A 160 3.79 7.34 -4.87
N LEU A 161 3.35 8.25 -3.99
CA LEU A 161 2.85 7.88 -2.67
C LEU A 161 1.59 7.02 -2.76
N THR A 162 0.64 7.36 -3.62
CA THR A 162 -0.61 6.63 -3.78
C THR A 162 -0.44 5.31 -4.54
N SER A 163 0.58 5.17 -5.36
CA SER A 163 0.92 3.90 -6.02
C SER A 163 1.68 2.95 -5.10
N TYR A 164 2.52 3.47 -4.22
CA TYR A 164 3.30 2.65 -3.28
C TYR A 164 2.50 2.26 -2.04
N PHE A 165 1.91 3.25 -1.34
CA PHE A 165 1.18 2.98 -0.11
C PHE A 165 -0.28 2.59 -0.39
N ARG A 166 -0.63 1.37 0.00
CA ARG A 166 -2.00 0.85 -0.06
C ARG A 166 -2.94 1.69 0.82
N TYR A 167 -4.15 1.91 0.34
CA TYR A 167 -5.19 2.67 1.06
C TYR A 167 -4.78 4.10 1.47
N LEU A 168 -3.85 4.73 0.76
CA LEU A 168 -3.48 6.12 0.95
C LEU A 168 -4.32 7.03 0.05
N PRO A 169 -5.30 7.79 0.59
CA PRO A 169 -6.09 8.72 -0.21
C PRO A 169 -5.24 9.88 -0.72
N THR A 170 -5.61 10.45 -1.86
CA THR A 170 -4.89 11.60 -2.47
C THR A 170 -4.77 12.79 -1.51
N TRP A 171 -5.84 13.12 -0.77
CA TRP A 171 -5.81 14.23 0.18
C TRP A 171 -4.82 14.00 1.32
N ASP A 172 -4.64 12.74 1.75
CA ASP A 172 -3.72 12.37 2.80
C ASP A 172 -2.26 12.37 2.29
N ALA A 173 -2.02 11.91 1.04
CA ALA A 173 -0.74 12.06 0.36
C ALA A 173 -0.32 13.54 0.26
N LEU A 174 -1.25 14.43 -0.13
CA LEU A 174 -1.01 15.88 -0.15
C LEU A 174 -0.70 16.44 1.24
N ARG A 175 -1.36 15.95 2.29
CA ARG A 175 -1.07 16.33 3.66
C ARG A 175 0.36 15.98 4.07
N TYR A 176 0.80 14.74 3.82
CA TYR A 176 2.19 14.32 4.10
C TYR A 176 3.21 15.13 3.31
N LEU A 177 2.95 15.38 2.03
CA LEU A 177 3.83 16.20 1.19
C LEU A 177 3.91 17.64 1.69
N ARG A 178 2.81 18.23 2.16
CA ARG A 178 2.81 19.57 2.77
C ARG A 178 3.65 19.60 4.04
N LEU A 179 3.48 18.62 4.93
CA LEU A 179 4.26 18.51 6.18
C LEU A 179 5.75 18.37 5.91
N CYS A 180 6.13 17.65 4.88
CA CYS A 180 7.51 17.41 4.47
C CYS A 180 7.99 18.37 3.38
N ARG A 181 7.27 19.47 3.09
CA ARG A 181 7.62 20.50 2.10
C ARG A 181 8.03 19.90 0.75
N ALA A 182 7.23 19.00 0.18
CA ALA A 182 7.49 18.31 -1.08
C ALA A 182 8.74 17.38 -1.10
N ASP A 183 9.35 17.07 0.02
CA ASP A 183 10.42 16.06 0.09
C ASP A 183 9.82 14.66 0.09
N LEU A 184 10.00 13.92 -1.01
CA LEU A 184 9.42 12.59 -1.20
C LEU A 184 9.84 11.60 -0.11
N LEU A 185 11.15 11.47 0.12
CA LEU A 185 11.65 10.47 1.07
C LEU A 185 11.37 10.83 2.52
N ALA A 186 11.28 12.12 2.84
CA ALA A 186 10.81 12.58 4.13
C ALA A 186 9.32 12.24 4.34
N ALA A 187 8.47 12.42 3.30
CA ALA A 187 7.08 12.01 3.33
C ALA A 187 6.92 10.49 3.45
N VAL A 188 7.70 9.71 2.69
CA VAL A 188 7.77 8.24 2.83
C VAL A 188 8.10 7.86 4.27
N ARG A 189 9.12 8.47 4.85
CA ARG A 189 9.53 8.17 6.23
C ARG A 189 8.46 8.51 7.25
N LEU A 190 7.73 9.61 7.06
CA LEU A 190 6.63 9.98 7.92
C LEU A 190 5.46 9.00 7.81
N ILE A 191 5.11 8.59 6.58
CA ILE A 191 4.07 7.58 6.36
C ILE A 191 4.47 6.22 6.96
N GLU A 192 5.75 5.84 6.86
CA GLU A 192 6.24 4.62 7.51
C GLU A 192 6.06 4.65 9.04
N LEU A 193 6.34 5.79 9.67
CA LEU A 193 6.17 5.94 11.13
C LEU A 193 4.70 5.82 11.53
N ASP A 194 3.78 6.28 10.68
CA ASP A 194 2.35 6.25 10.96
C ASP A 194 1.71 4.89 10.64
N ARG A 195 2.16 4.21 9.57
CA ARG A 195 1.43 3.08 8.97
C ARG A 195 2.16 1.75 8.96
N CYS A 196 3.52 1.79 8.90
CA CYS A 196 4.35 0.61 8.67
C CYS A 196 5.06 0.20 9.96
N HIS A 197 4.36 -0.54 10.82
CA HIS A 197 4.91 -0.96 12.12
C HIS A 197 5.65 -2.31 12.07
N ARG A 198 5.56 -3.04 10.94
CA ARG A 198 6.31 -4.29 10.71
C ARG A 198 7.64 -4.00 9.99
N ARG A 199 8.66 -4.85 10.24
CA ARG A 199 9.90 -4.80 9.45
C ARG A 199 9.67 -5.03 7.96
N GLN A 200 8.70 -5.87 7.62
CA GLN A 200 8.34 -6.25 6.24
C GLN A 200 7.66 -5.11 5.47
N ASP A 201 6.97 -4.20 6.19
CA ASP A 201 6.25 -3.07 5.58
C ASP A 201 7.17 -1.87 5.33
N LYS A 202 8.48 -1.98 5.67
CA LYS A 202 9.42 -0.87 5.52
C LYS A 202 9.81 -0.65 4.06
N PHE A 203 9.87 0.62 3.71
CA PHE A 203 10.27 1.06 2.40
C PHE A 203 11.69 0.60 2.06
N CYS A 204 11.82 -0.10 0.93
CA CYS A 204 13.10 -0.56 0.41
C CYS A 204 13.30 0.00 -1.00
N ILE A 205 14.28 0.89 -1.19
CA ILE A 205 14.58 1.53 -2.48
C ILE A 205 14.82 0.49 -3.59
N GLY A 206 15.40 -0.66 -3.25
CA GLY A 206 15.67 -1.75 -4.21
C GLY A 206 14.46 -2.62 -4.53
N SER A 207 13.31 -2.43 -3.89
CA SER A 207 12.14 -3.27 -4.12
C SER A 207 11.50 -3.00 -5.49
N HIS A 208 10.86 -4.03 -6.03
CA HIS A 208 10.09 -3.91 -7.28
C HIS A 208 8.96 -2.88 -7.15
N ALA A 209 8.27 -2.85 -6.02
CA ALA A 209 7.18 -1.92 -5.73
C ALA A 209 7.63 -0.45 -5.82
N VAL A 210 8.82 -0.12 -5.29
CA VAL A 210 9.40 1.23 -5.39
C VAL A 210 9.74 1.57 -6.84
N LYS A 211 10.30 0.63 -7.61
CA LYS A 211 10.57 0.85 -9.04
C LYS A 211 9.28 1.14 -9.82
N VAL A 212 8.22 0.38 -9.56
CA VAL A 212 6.90 0.60 -10.17
C VAL A 212 6.33 1.96 -9.78
N ALA A 213 6.33 2.30 -8.49
CA ALA A 213 5.81 3.59 -8.02
C ALA A 213 6.59 4.77 -8.60
N LEU A 214 7.92 4.66 -8.70
CA LEU A 214 8.77 5.68 -9.32
C LEU A 214 8.49 5.84 -10.82
N LYS A 215 8.25 4.72 -11.52
CA LYS A 215 7.85 4.74 -12.93
C LYS A 215 6.47 5.38 -13.11
N CYS A 216 5.50 5.04 -12.29
CA CYS A 216 4.17 5.68 -12.28
C CYS A 216 4.28 7.19 -12.04
N ALA A 217 5.13 7.62 -11.11
CA ALA A 217 5.38 9.03 -10.84
C ALA A 217 5.97 9.77 -12.06
N ALA A 218 6.94 9.15 -12.73
CA ALA A 218 7.54 9.71 -13.95
C ALA A 218 6.54 9.84 -15.08
N LEU A 219 5.67 8.82 -15.27
CA LEU A 219 4.60 8.83 -16.27
C LEU A 219 3.54 9.90 -15.97
N SER A 220 3.14 10.04 -14.70
CA SER A 220 2.20 11.07 -14.27
C SER A 220 2.77 12.48 -14.43
N ALA A 221 4.06 12.65 -14.15
CA ALA A 221 4.81 13.89 -14.37
C ALA A 221 5.14 14.16 -15.85
N ARG A 222 4.73 13.28 -16.77
CA ARG A 222 4.93 13.39 -18.22
C ARG A 222 6.39 13.56 -18.64
N LEU A 223 7.31 12.89 -17.95
CA LEU A 223 8.71 12.95 -18.31
C LEU A 223 8.95 12.37 -19.70
N PRO A 224 9.72 13.05 -20.55
CA PRO A 224 9.94 12.63 -21.95
C PRO A 224 10.74 11.32 -22.03
N ASN A 225 11.61 11.04 -21.05
CA ASN A 225 12.41 9.83 -21.01
C ASN A 225 12.37 9.21 -19.59
N VAL A 226 11.40 8.30 -19.39
CA VAL A 226 11.19 7.61 -18.11
C VAL A 226 12.37 6.71 -17.74
N ASP A 227 12.98 6.03 -18.71
CA ASP A 227 14.09 5.11 -18.44
C ASP A 227 15.36 5.86 -18.02
N ALA A 228 15.66 7.00 -18.64
CA ALA A 228 16.76 7.86 -18.23
C ALA A 228 16.53 8.41 -16.81
N PHE A 229 15.30 8.81 -16.48
CA PHE A 229 14.92 9.26 -15.14
C PHE A 229 15.13 8.14 -14.09
N LEU A 230 14.65 6.93 -14.37
CA LEU A 230 14.82 5.78 -13.46
C LEU A 230 16.32 5.48 -13.26
N THR A 231 17.08 5.38 -14.33
CA THR A 231 18.53 5.12 -14.28
C THR A 231 19.24 6.20 -13.47
N GLY A 232 18.98 7.48 -13.74
CA GLY A 232 19.56 8.62 -13.03
C GLY A 232 19.19 8.64 -11.54
N SER A 233 17.93 8.34 -11.20
CA SER A 233 17.47 8.29 -9.81
C SER A 233 18.18 7.20 -9.02
N TYR A 234 18.38 6.01 -9.58
CA TYR A 234 19.13 4.93 -8.93
C TYR A 234 20.64 5.21 -8.89
N ALA A 235 21.23 5.78 -9.96
CA ALA A 235 22.64 6.18 -9.96
C ALA A 235 22.94 7.24 -8.89
N LEU A 236 21.99 8.17 -8.66
CA LEU A 236 22.11 9.21 -7.65
C LEU A 236 22.32 8.62 -6.24
N VAL A 237 21.69 7.49 -5.90
CA VAL A 237 21.85 6.82 -4.61
C VAL A 237 23.31 6.53 -4.30
N SER A 238 24.08 6.08 -5.29
CA SER A 238 25.52 5.76 -5.14
C SER A 238 26.37 7.03 -4.86
N HIS A 239 25.88 8.20 -5.24
CA HIS A 239 26.62 9.46 -5.18
C HIS A 239 26.19 10.40 -4.07
N LEU A 240 25.02 10.19 -3.46
CA LEU A 240 24.54 10.99 -2.32
C LEU A 240 25.49 10.97 -1.12
N ALA A 241 26.21 9.86 -0.94
CA ALA A 241 27.22 9.73 0.12
C ALA A 241 28.42 10.69 -0.05
N ASN A 242 28.64 11.24 -1.24
CA ASN A 242 29.79 12.05 -1.60
C ASN A 242 29.49 13.56 -1.60
N ASN A 243 28.45 14.01 -0.90
CA ASN A 243 28.06 15.40 -0.78
C ASN A 243 28.06 16.13 -2.12
N MET A 244 27.00 15.92 -2.93
CA MET A 244 26.81 16.68 -4.17
C MET A 244 26.84 18.19 -3.91
N PRO A 245 27.62 18.97 -4.66
CA PRO A 245 27.66 20.41 -4.49
C PRO A 245 26.29 21.01 -4.83
N ARG A 246 25.76 21.81 -3.91
CA ARG A 246 24.46 22.47 -4.04
C ARG A 246 24.54 23.86 -4.65
N HIS A 247 25.75 24.41 -4.77
CA HIS A 247 25.96 25.80 -5.19
C HIS A 247 27.08 25.90 -6.21
N GLY A 248 26.87 26.70 -7.24
CA GLY A 248 27.91 27.15 -8.18
C GLY A 248 28.59 26.02 -8.96
N LEU A 249 27.83 25.11 -9.53
CA LEU A 249 28.36 24.04 -10.39
C LEU A 249 29.14 24.62 -11.58
N SER A 250 30.34 24.13 -11.80
CA SER A 250 31.10 24.42 -13.01
C SER A 250 30.62 23.54 -14.18
N VAL A 251 30.97 23.91 -15.41
CA VAL A 251 30.72 23.08 -16.60
C VAL A 251 31.33 21.68 -16.47
N GLN A 252 32.52 21.60 -15.83
CA GLN A 252 33.20 20.33 -15.58
C GLN A 252 32.44 19.49 -14.53
N ASP A 253 31.88 20.10 -13.50
CA ASP A 253 31.04 19.40 -12.52
C ASP A 253 29.78 18.83 -13.17
N VAL A 254 29.12 19.61 -14.05
CA VAL A 254 27.97 19.15 -14.81
C VAL A 254 28.31 17.95 -15.70
N ALA A 255 29.41 18.01 -16.44
CA ALA A 255 29.87 16.90 -17.29
C ALA A 255 30.15 15.65 -16.45
N ARG A 256 30.88 15.81 -15.34
CA ARG A 256 31.20 14.71 -14.41
C ARG A 256 29.94 14.09 -13.78
N LEU A 257 28.98 14.91 -13.33
CA LEU A 257 27.73 14.44 -12.75
C LEU A 257 26.87 13.72 -13.80
N SER A 258 26.77 14.25 -15.02
CA SER A 258 26.03 13.60 -16.10
C SER A 258 26.56 12.20 -16.41
N GLU A 259 27.88 12.01 -16.41
CA GLU A 259 28.50 10.70 -16.59
C GLU A 259 28.27 9.77 -15.40
N LEU A 260 28.27 10.30 -14.19
CA LEU A 260 27.99 9.52 -12.99
C LEU A 260 26.54 9.03 -12.94
N LEU A 261 25.58 9.84 -13.40
CA LEU A 261 24.14 9.50 -13.42
C LEU A 261 23.79 8.41 -14.46
N LYS A 262 24.69 8.10 -15.39
CA LYS A 262 24.53 6.98 -16.35
C LYS A 262 25.04 5.64 -15.80
N LYS A 263 25.74 5.63 -14.65
CA LYS A 263 26.33 4.40 -14.08
C LYS A 263 25.28 3.56 -13.35
N PRO A 264 25.41 2.24 -13.40
CA PRO A 264 24.49 1.35 -12.69
C PRO A 264 24.60 1.50 -11.17
N LEU A 265 23.52 1.14 -10.48
CA LEU A 265 23.39 1.21 -9.02
C LEU A 265 24.37 0.27 -8.31
N GLU A 266 25.01 0.76 -7.24
CA GLU A 266 25.71 -0.05 -6.25
C GLU A 266 24.75 -0.43 -5.11
N LEU A 267 24.32 -1.69 -5.04
CA LEU A 267 23.34 -2.20 -4.07
C LEU A 267 23.71 -1.95 -2.59
N LYS A 268 25.00 -1.81 -2.28
CA LYS A 268 25.49 -1.61 -0.89
C LYS A 268 25.10 -0.26 -0.25
N LYS A 269 24.58 0.68 -1.02
CA LYS A 269 24.31 2.08 -0.56
C LYS A 269 22.82 2.43 -0.51
N LEU A 270 21.92 1.46 -0.57
CA LEU A 270 20.47 1.69 -0.69
C LEU A 270 19.82 2.35 0.54
N SER A 271 20.41 2.23 1.73
CA SER A 271 19.86 2.85 2.96
C SER A 271 20.17 4.33 3.09
N ILE A 272 21.24 4.82 2.47
CA ILE A 272 21.74 6.20 2.66
C ILE A 272 20.67 7.28 2.39
N PRO A 273 19.88 7.22 1.31
CA PRO A 273 18.86 8.23 1.06
C PRO A 273 17.80 8.32 2.17
N LEU A 274 17.42 7.19 2.76
CA LEU A 274 16.44 7.13 3.86
C LEU A 274 17.01 7.67 5.16
N ASP A 275 18.28 7.40 5.45
CA ASP A 275 18.96 7.95 6.62
C ASP A 275 19.08 9.48 6.52
N LEU A 276 19.44 10.00 5.34
CA LEU A 276 19.45 11.44 5.06
C LEU A 276 18.06 12.06 5.16
N ALA A 277 17.03 11.40 4.64
CA ALA A 277 15.64 11.83 4.75
C ALA A 277 15.18 11.87 6.21
N ALA A 278 15.56 10.90 7.04
CA ALA A 278 15.25 10.89 8.47
C ALA A 278 15.88 12.09 9.21
N VAL A 279 17.07 12.53 8.80
CA VAL A 279 17.70 13.75 9.34
C VAL A 279 16.89 14.99 8.94
N ARG A 280 16.48 15.09 7.66
CA ARG A 280 15.65 16.21 7.19
C ARG A 280 14.28 16.25 7.85
N CYS A 281 13.66 15.07 8.05
CA CYS A 281 12.39 14.94 8.76
C CYS A 281 12.42 15.58 10.16
N ARG A 282 13.51 15.44 10.90
CA ARG A 282 13.65 16.03 12.26
C ARG A 282 13.69 17.56 12.26
N GLN A 283 13.98 18.18 11.13
CA GLN A 283 14.03 19.63 10.99
C GLN A 283 12.64 20.25 10.79
N TYR A 284 11.63 19.42 10.47
CA TYR A 284 10.26 19.85 10.31
C TYR A 284 9.51 19.72 11.64
N ASP A 285 8.80 20.76 12.05
CA ASP A 285 7.87 20.70 13.19
C ASP A 285 6.61 19.93 12.76
N ILE A 286 6.68 18.60 12.82
CA ILE A 286 5.64 17.72 12.32
C ILE A 286 4.71 17.34 13.47
N LYS A 287 3.53 17.94 13.49
CA LYS A 287 2.39 17.40 14.25
C LYS A 287 1.70 16.35 13.40
N VAL A 288 1.90 15.09 13.75
CA VAL A 288 1.23 13.95 13.10
C VAL A 288 -0.27 14.06 13.34
N GLN A 289 -1.05 13.99 12.28
CA GLN A 289 -2.52 13.96 12.36
C GLN A 289 -3.01 12.52 12.18
N PRO A 290 -4.17 12.15 12.76
CA PRO A 290 -4.68 10.79 12.65
C PRO A 290 -4.93 10.40 11.19
N MET A 291 -4.67 9.12 10.89
CA MET A 291 -5.01 8.50 9.60
C MET A 291 -6.52 8.43 9.40
N LEU A 292 -6.96 8.22 8.16
CA LEU A 292 -8.35 7.91 7.88
C LEU A 292 -8.74 6.57 8.56
N LYS A 293 -9.86 6.54 9.28
CA LYS A 293 -10.34 5.35 10.02
C LYS A 293 -10.46 4.12 9.11
N GLU A 294 -11.01 4.31 7.92
CA GLU A 294 -11.21 3.28 6.90
C GLU A 294 -9.87 2.71 6.40
N SER A 295 -8.87 3.56 6.24
CA SER A 295 -7.51 3.11 5.86
C SER A 295 -6.88 2.23 6.94
N VAL A 296 -7.02 2.61 8.21
CA VAL A 296 -6.52 1.80 9.36
C VAL A 296 -7.23 0.46 9.38
N ARG A 297 -8.57 0.45 9.24
CA ARG A 297 -9.39 -0.76 9.21
C ARG A 297 -8.97 -1.69 8.08
N ALA A 298 -8.77 -1.16 6.87
CA ALA A 298 -8.35 -1.94 5.71
C ALA A 298 -6.98 -2.61 5.93
N ILE A 299 -6.01 -1.88 6.50
CA ILE A 299 -4.67 -2.45 6.84
C ILE A 299 -4.79 -3.57 7.88
N LEU A 300 -5.61 -3.37 8.92
CA LEU A 300 -5.83 -4.40 9.95
C LEU A 300 -6.49 -5.65 9.36
N LEU A 301 -7.47 -5.48 8.47
CA LEU A 301 -8.12 -6.59 7.78
C LEU A 301 -7.15 -7.36 6.87
N ASP A 302 -6.23 -6.70 6.17
CA ASP A 302 -5.19 -7.39 5.39
C ASP A 302 -4.29 -8.25 6.29
N ARG A 303 -3.99 -7.78 7.50
CA ARG A 303 -3.21 -8.55 8.48
C ARG A 303 -3.99 -9.74 9.04
N ILE A 304 -5.27 -9.56 9.34
CA ILE A 304 -6.17 -10.62 9.80
C ILE A 304 -6.31 -11.68 8.70
N HIS A 305 -6.52 -11.28 7.45
CA HIS A 305 -6.58 -12.21 6.32
C HIS A 305 -5.34 -13.11 6.24
N ALA A 306 -4.15 -12.55 6.40
CA ALA A 306 -2.93 -13.35 6.43
C ALA A 306 -2.91 -14.38 7.58
N VAL A 307 -3.52 -14.06 8.73
CA VAL A 307 -3.70 -15.03 9.84
C VAL A 307 -4.65 -16.16 9.44
N TYR A 308 -5.78 -15.83 8.80
CA TYR A 308 -6.74 -16.83 8.33
C TYR A 308 -6.14 -17.77 7.29
N LEU A 309 -5.40 -17.24 6.30
CA LEU A 309 -4.71 -18.07 5.33
C LEU A 309 -3.70 -19.03 6.01
N LYS A 310 -2.95 -18.55 7.00
CA LYS A 310 -2.07 -19.40 7.80
C LYS A 310 -2.82 -20.44 8.59
N ALA A 311 -3.99 -20.11 9.14
CA ALA A 311 -4.81 -21.06 9.87
C ALA A 311 -5.29 -22.20 8.96
N ILE A 312 -5.74 -21.88 7.75
CA ILE A 312 -6.16 -22.91 6.75
C ILE A 312 -5.02 -23.89 6.47
N THR A 313 -3.77 -23.39 6.33
CA THR A 313 -2.62 -24.27 6.06
C THR A 313 -2.25 -25.19 7.23
N ARG A 314 -2.82 -24.98 8.42
CA ARG A 314 -2.53 -25.78 9.63
C ARG A 314 -3.55 -26.88 9.87
N PHE A 315 -4.71 -26.82 9.25
CA PHE A 315 -5.67 -27.90 9.32
C PHE A 315 -5.26 -29.05 8.38
N PRO A 316 -5.55 -30.32 8.78
CA PRO A 316 -5.56 -31.42 7.80
C PRO A 316 -6.58 -31.11 6.72
N ILE A 317 -6.14 -31.00 5.46
CA ILE A 317 -6.95 -30.40 4.39
C ILE A 317 -8.23 -31.21 4.11
N GLU A 318 -8.16 -32.54 4.21
CA GLU A 318 -9.32 -33.42 3.98
C GLU A 318 -10.38 -33.23 5.08
N ASP A 319 -9.94 -33.06 6.34
CA ASP A 319 -10.84 -32.77 7.45
C ASP A 319 -11.38 -31.34 7.36
N PHE A 320 -10.56 -30.39 6.90
CA PHE A 320 -11.01 -29.02 6.69
C PHE A 320 -12.12 -28.94 5.65
N ARG A 321 -11.98 -29.65 4.53
CA ARG A 321 -12.99 -29.75 3.48
C ARG A 321 -14.32 -30.35 3.96
N ARG A 322 -14.27 -31.36 4.84
CA ARG A 322 -15.44 -32.12 5.30
C ARG A 322 -16.09 -31.58 6.57
N CYS A 323 -15.28 -31.11 7.53
CA CYS A 323 -15.75 -30.80 8.86
C CYS A 323 -15.49 -29.34 9.23
N TYR A 324 -14.21 -28.93 9.27
CA TYR A 324 -13.81 -27.69 9.91
C TYR A 324 -14.22 -26.42 9.20
N GLN A 325 -14.55 -26.46 7.92
CA GLN A 325 -14.95 -25.25 7.16
C GLN A 325 -16.19 -24.58 7.74
N HIS A 326 -17.16 -25.36 8.26
CA HIS A 326 -18.34 -24.82 8.93
C HIS A 326 -17.95 -24.05 10.19
N GLY A 327 -17.24 -24.67 11.12
CA GLY A 327 -16.79 -24.02 12.36
C GLY A 327 -15.91 -22.80 12.09
N PHE A 328 -15.01 -22.90 11.09
CA PHE A 328 -14.11 -21.83 10.68
C PHE A 328 -14.87 -20.58 10.22
N LEU A 329 -15.87 -20.72 9.36
CA LEU A 329 -16.66 -19.62 8.82
C LEU A 329 -17.72 -19.08 9.80
N LYS A 330 -18.23 -19.92 10.72
CA LYS A 330 -19.25 -19.53 11.70
C LYS A 330 -18.66 -18.89 12.94
N ALA A 331 -17.58 -19.45 13.49
CA ALA A 331 -17.06 -19.09 14.80
C ALA A 331 -15.53 -19.13 14.94
N GLY A 332 -14.77 -19.31 13.86
CA GLY A 332 -13.31 -19.27 13.87
C GLY A 332 -12.75 -17.87 14.08
N TYR A 333 -13.18 -17.16 15.11
CA TYR A 333 -12.74 -15.80 15.43
C TYR A 333 -11.28 -15.76 15.86
N CYS A 334 -10.55 -14.67 15.50
CA CYS A 334 -9.15 -14.53 15.85
C CYS A 334 -8.91 -13.95 17.27
N TYR A 335 -9.94 -13.54 17.98
CA TYR A 335 -9.84 -13.11 19.38
C TYR A 335 -10.06 -14.26 20.35
N GLY A 336 -9.46 -14.17 21.52
CA GLY A 336 -9.47 -15.21 22.55
C GLY A 336 -8.23 -15.12 23.44
N PRO A 337 -7.97 -16.12 24.30
CA PRO A 337 -6.88 -16.10 25.27
C PRO A 337 -5.49 -16.37 24.66
N PHE A 338 -5.43 -16.88 23.44
CA PHE A 338 -4.19 -17.22 22.76
C PHE A 338 -3.78 -16.15 21.75
N ASN A 339 -2.69 -16.38 20.97
CA ASN A 339 -2.40 -15.57 19.80
C ASN A 339 -3.47 -15.78 18.72
N LEU A 340 -3.58 -14.84 17.78
CA LEU A 340 -4.64 -14.82 16.77
C LEU A 340 -4.76 -16.13 15.99
N LEU A 341 -3.63 -16.72 15.56
CA LEU A 341 -3.61 -17.95 14.78
C LEU A 341 -4.20 -19.12 15.56
N PHE A 342 -3.77 -19.29 16.80
CA PHE A 342 -4.28 -20.34 17.69
C PHE A 342 -5.73 -20.12 18.06
N ASN A 343 -6.16 -18.86 18.27
CA ASN A 343 -7.57 -18.57 18.52
C ASN A 343 -8.45 -19.02 17.35
N VAL A 344 -8.07 -18.71 16.09
CA VAL A 344 -8.82 -19.17 14.91
C VAL A 344 -8.94 -20.70 14.89
N ILE A 345 -7.85 -21.43 15.12
CA ILE A 345 -7.82 -22.89 15.08
C ILE A 345 -8.68 -23.48 16.22
N VAL A 346 -8.46 -23.03 17.44
CA VAL A 346 -9.13 -23.58 18.63
C VAL A 346 -10.62 -23.28 18.60
N ASN A 347 -11.01 -22.04 18.27
CA ASN A 347 -12.41 -21.64 18.12
C ASN A 347 -13.13 -22.47 17.04
N THR A 348 -12.45 -22.73 15.93
CA THR A 348 -12.97 -23.57 14.82
C THR A 348 -13.25 -25.00 15.29
N ILE A 349 -12.24 -25.64 15.89
CA ILE A 349 -12.34 -27.05 16.33
C ILE A 349 -13.40 -27.19 17.42
N TRP A 350 -13.39 -26.29 18.40
CA TRP A 350 -14.39 -26.28 19.46
C TRP A 350 -15.81 -26.14 18.90
N TYR A 351 -16.02 -25.16 18.03
CA TYR A 351 -17.36 -24.89 17.49
C TYR A 351 -17.88 -26.07 16.68
N ASP A 352 -17.05 -26.67 15.84
CA ASP A 352 -17.44 -27.80 15.03
C ASP A 352 -17.73 -29.07 15.85
N ALA A 353 -16.96 -29.27 16.93
CA ALA A 353 -17.18 -30.39 17.87
C ALA A 353 -18.49 -30.25 18.67
N VAL A 354 -18.86 -29.02 19.09
CA VAL A 354 -20.03 -28.79 19.95
C VAL A 354 -21.29 -28.47 19.14
N PHE A 355 -21.15 -27.83 18.00
CA PHE A 355 -22.23 -27.41 17.12
C PHE A 355 -21.99 -27.88 15.68
N PRO A 356 -21.92 -29.20 15.43
CA PRO A 356 -21.65 -29.72 14.11
C PRO A 356 -22.70 -29.26 13.10
N ALA A 357 -22.30 -29.12 11.85
CA ALA A 357 -23.23 -28.78 10.79
C ALA A 357 -24.33 -29.84 10.65
N PRO A 358 -25.60 -29.43 10.45
CA PRO A 358 -26.70 -30.38 10.27
C PRO A 358 -26.51 -31.32 9.07
N GLN A 359 -25.77 -30.87 8.08
CA GLN A 359 -25.32 -31.64 6.93
C GLN A 359 -23.83 -31.37 6.71
N THR A 360 -23.06 -32.42 6.51
CA THR A 360 -21.66 -32.33 6.12
C THR A 360 -21.59 -32.11 4.62
N PHE A 361 -20.90 -31.05 4.22
CA PHE A 361 -20.64 -30.74 2.84
C PHE A 361 -19.15 -30.87 2.58
N GLU A 362 -18.78 -31.56 1.55
CA GLU A 362 -17.41 -31.59 1.08
C GLU A 362 -17.22 -30.44 0.07
N LEU A 363 -16.47 -29.43 0.48
CA LEU A 363 -16.25 -28.21 -0.30
C LEU A 363 -14.77 -28.02 -0.58
N ASP A 364 -14.43 -27.91 -1.87
CA ASP A 364 -13.07 -27.65 -2.35
C ASP A 364 -12.72 -26.16 -2.42
N VAL A 365 -13.72 -25.31 -2.15
CA VAL A 365 -13.62 -23.85 -2.33
C VAL A 365 -14.14 -23.12 -1.10
N MET A 366 -13.37 -22.13 -0.63
CA MET A 366 -13.80 -21.21 0.41
C MET A 366 -14.79 -20.19 -0.16
N CYS A 367 -15.89 -19.96 0.54
CA CYS A 367 -16.76 -18.83 0.25
C CYS A 367 -16.06 -17.51 0.63
N THR A 368 -15.61 -16.75 -0.36
CA THR A 368 -14.86 -15.49 -0.17
C THR A 368 -15.65 -14.47 0.65
N ARG A 369 -16.97 -14.36 0.45
CA ARG A 369 -17.83 -13.45 1.25
C ARG A 369 -17.90 -13.86 2.71
N MET A 370 -18.01 -15.16 2.98
CA MET A 370 -17.99 -15.65 4.37
C MET A 370 -16.64 -15.43 5.04
N LEU A 371 -15.55 -15.61 4.31
CA LEU A 371 -14.22 -15.31 4.80
C LEU A 371 -14.09 -13.82 5.16
N LEU A 372 -14.51 -12.93 4.28
CA LEU A 372 -14.52 -11.49 4.54
C LEU A 372 -15.40 -11.13 5.76
N ARG A 373 -16.55 -11.80 5.89
CA ARG A 373 -17.46 -11.61 7.02
C ARG A 373 -16.81 -11.99 8.35
N ILE A 374 -16.21 -13.19 8.45
CA ILE A 374 -15.59 -13.65 9.70
C ILE A 374 -14.37 -12.81 10.06
N GLU A 375 -13.58 -12.38 9.09
CA GLU A 375 -12.45 -11.48 9.27
C GLU A 375 -12.88 -10.11 9.81
N SER A 376 -13.90 -9.52 9.22
CA SER A 376 -14.44 -8.22 9.65
C SER A 376 -15.01 -8.29 11.08
N ARG A 377 -15.78 -9.34 11.38
CA ARG A 377 -16.33 -9.57 12.72
C ARG A 377 -15.26 -9.90 13.76
N SER A 378 -14.21 -10.60 13.36
CA SER A 378 -13.04 -10.84 14.20
C SER A 378 -12.34 -9.53 14.58
N LEU A 379 -12.21 -8.61 13.65
CA LEU A 379 -11.65 -7.29 13.93
C LEU A 379 -12.54 -6.51 14.91
N ASP A 380 -13.86 -6.52 14.70
CA ASP A 380 -14.81 -5.85 15.62
C ASP A 380 -14.75 -6.45 17.04
N GLY A 381 -14.65 -7.78 17.14
CA GLY A 381 -14.46 -8.47 18.40
C GLY A 381 -13.14 -8.09 19.10
N LEU A 382 -12.05 -8.07 18.34
CA LEU A 382 -10.73 -7.72 18.86
C LEU A 382 -10.64 -6.26 19.33
N ILE A 383 -11.24 -5.32 18.57
CA ILE A 383 -11.34 -3.91 18.97
C ILE A 383 -12.11 -3.80 20.27
N ASN A 384 -13.30 -4.40 20.37
CA ASN A 384 -14.13 -4.31 21.58
C ASN A 384 -13.47 -4.97 22.79
N LEU A 385 -12.74 -6.07 22.60
CA LEU A 385 -11.95 -6.68 23.66
C LEU A 385 -10.91 -5.69 24.21
N LEU A 386 -10.19 -5.00 23.33
CA LEU A 386 -9.23 -3.98 23.74
C LEU A 386 -9.89 -2.79 24.43
N LEU A 387 -11.04 -2.31 23.95
CA LEU A 387 -11.78 -1.20 24.56
C LEU A 387 -12.25 -1.52 25.99
N CYS A 388 -12.61 -2.77 26.26
CA CYS A 388 -12.95 -3.21 27.61
C CYS A 388 -11.72 -3.30 28.52
N CYS A 389 -10.56 -3.68 27.96
CA CYS A 389 -9.32 -3.80 28.71
C CYS A 389 -8.57 -2.45 28.90
N ALA A 390 -8.98 -1.37 28.23
CA ALA A 390 -8.39 -0.03 28.35
C ALA A 390 -9.50 1.03 28.46
N TYR A 391 -9.77 1.46 29.69
CA TYR A 391 -10.89 2.36 29.99
C TYR A 391 -10.73 3.74 29.34
N GLY A 392 -11.78 4.21 28.67
CA GLY A 392 -11.82 5.52 28.01
C GLY A 392 -11.13 5.55 26.64
N LEU A 393 -10.64 4.42 26.14
CA LEU A 393 -10.06 4.33 24.81
C LEU A 393 -11.14 4.48 23.74
N SER A 394 -10.89 5.31 22.73
CA SER A 394 -11.77 5.42 21.55
C SER A 394 -11.58 4.23 20.62
N GLU A 395 -12.61 3.91 19.81
CA GLU A 395 -12.51 2.85 18.79
C GLU A 395 -11.34 3.10 17.83
N TYR A 396 -11.16 4.36 17.42
CA TYR A 396 -10.07 4.77 16.55
C TYR A 396 -8.70 4.50 17.19
N ASP A 397 -8.50 4.95 18.44
CA ASP A 397 -7.23 4.73 19.16
C ASP A 397 -6.99 3.25 19.39
N GLY A 398 -8.05 2.46 19.68
CA GLY A 398 -7.97 1.01 19.76
C GLY A 398 -7.44 0.38 18.47
N MET A 399 -7.94 0.79 17.32
CA MET A 399 -7.40 0.34 16.03
C MET A 399 -5.93 0.76 15.82
N ILE A 400 -5.54 1.96 16.25
CA ILE A 400 -4.15 2.41 16.17
C ILE A 400 -3.23 1.57 17.06
N TYR A 401 -3.64 1.23 18.29
CA TYR A 401 -2.86 0.34 19.14
C TYR A 401 -2.74 -1.07 18.57
N LEU A 402 -3.83 -1.63 18.01
CA LEU A 402 -3.78 -2.91 17.30
C LEU A 402 -2.88 -2.86 16.07
N LEU A 403 -2.85 -1.74 15.35
CA LEU A 403 -1.96 -1.54 14.22
C LEU A 403 -0.49 -1.51 14.67
N LYS A 404 -0.18 -0.76 15.71
CA LYS A 404 1.17 -0.61 16.28
C LYS A 404 1.69 -1.91 16.90
N SER A 405 0.84 -2.65 17.60
CA SER A 405 1.17 -3.94 18.20
C SER A 405 1.15 -5.13 17.23
N ASN A 406 0.86 -4.86 15.94
CA ASN A 406 0.66 -5.91 14.94
C ASN A 406 -0.43 -6.92 15.31
N LEU A 407 -1.54 -6.45 15.83
CA LEU A 407 -2.69 -7.21 16.32
C LEU A 407 -2.41 -8.00 17.62
N ASP A 408 -1.27 -7.83 18.27
CA ASP A 408 -1.01 -8.41 19.58
C ASP A 408 -1.79 -7.63 20.64
N LEU A 409 -2.82 -8.27 21.22
CA LEU A 409 -3.72 -7.65 22.18
C LEU A 409 -2.99 -7.25 23.47
N ASN A 410 -2.12 -8.12 23.99
CA ASN A 410 -1.40 -7.87 25.25
C ASN A 410 -0.46 -6.68 25.08
N GLN A 411 0.26 -6.63 23.95
CA GLN A 411 1.12 -5.50 23.63
C GLN A 411 0.30 -4.21 23.41
N ALA A 412 -0.89 -4.29 22.80
CA ALA A 412 -1.79 -3.15 22.62
C ALA A 412 -2.25 -2.59 23.97
N ILE A 413 -2.66 -3.45 24.92
CA ILE A 413 -3.06 -3.07 26.28
C ILE A 413 -1.87 -2.42 27.02
N GLU A 414 -0.67 -3.01 26.93
CA GLU A 414 0.54 -2.45 27.56
C GLU A 414 0.88 -1.06 27.00
N MET A 415 0.76 -0.87 25.69
CA MET A 415 0.99 0.43 25.05
C MET A 415 -0.03 1.49 25.50
N ALA A 416 -1.31 1.13 25.57
CA ALA A 416 -2.36 2.02 26.06
C ALA A 416 -2.09 2.42 27.53
N GLY A 417 -1.65 1.48 28.37
CA GLY A 417 -1.26 1.75 29.76
C GLY A 417 -0.07 2.72 29.85
N LYS A 418 0.93 2.60 28.98
CA LYS A 418 2.06 3.54 28.90
C LYS A 418 1.64 4.96 28.51
N ASP A 419 0.61 5.07 27.69
CA ASP A 419 0.06 6.36 27.24
C ASP A 419 -0.95 6.95 28.23
N GLY A 420 -1.14 6.30 29.42
CA GLY A 420 -1.91 6.82 30.54
C GLY A 420 -3.36 6.31 30.66
N TYR A 421 -3.79 5.37 29.80
CA TYR A 421 -5.10 4.73 29.97
C TYR A 421 -5.07 3.75 31.15
N GLN A 422 -6.19 3.68 31.87
CA GLN A 422 -6.37 2.67 32.92
C GLN A 422 -6.62 1.31 32.27
N THR A 423 -5.72 0.35 32.49
CA THR A 423 -5.78 -0.96 31.85
C THR A 423 -6.14 -2.07 32.84
N PHE A 424 -6.84 -3.09 32.33
CA PHE A 424 -7.30 -4.27 33.07
C PHE A 424 -6.94 -5.53 32.28
N SER A 425 -6.87 -6.65 32.97
CA SER A 425 -6.81 -7.96 32.31
C SER A 425 -8.12 -8.30 31.62
N CYS A 426 -8.06 -9.10 30.56
CA CYS A 426 -9.26 -9.57 29.86
C CYS A 426 -10.05 -10.50 30.82
N ASP A 427 -11.25 -10.07 31.17
CA ASP A 427 -12.20 -10.80 32.01
C ASP A 427 -13.41 -11.28 31.20
N ASP A 428 -14.34 -11.95 31.86
CA ASP A 428 -15.58 -12.45 31.25
C ASP A 428 -16.43 -11.33 30.61
N ALA A 429 -16.40 -10.13 31.19
CA ALA A 429 -17.14 -8.99 30.67
C ALA A 429 -16.51 -8.50 29.33
N ALA A 430 -15.18 -8.48 29.24
CA ALA A 430 -14.46 -8.13 28.05
C ALA A 430 -14.70 -9.15 26.91
N TYR A 431 -14.65 -10.44 27.20
CA TYR A 431 -14.99 -11.48 26.22
C TYR A 431 -16.46 -11.46 25.82
N THR A 432 -17.36 -11.13 26.76
CA THR A 432 -18.79 -10.92 26.44
C THR A 432 -18.98 -9.78 25.46
N ALA A 433 -18.32 -8.66 25.67
CA ALA A 433 -18.36 -7.51 24.77
C ALA A 433 -17.81 -7.87 23.37
N ALA A 434 -16.69 -8.57 23.31
CA ALA A 434 -16.11 -9.04 22.04
C ALA A 434 -17.06 -9.99 21.29
N ALA A 435 -17.66 -10.97 21.97
CA ALA A 435 -18.62 -11.90 21.39
C ALA A 435 -19.90 -11.21 20.91
N ASN A 436 -20.33 -10.12 21.58
CA ASN A 436 -21.45 -9.29 21.14
C ASN A 436 -21.11 -8.50 19.90
N ALA A 437 -19.97 -7.81 19.89
CA ALA A 437 -19.53 -6.98 18.76
C ALA A 437 -19.29 -7.80 17.50
N SER A 438 -18.71 -8.98 17.64
CA SER A 438 -18.49 -9.93 16.53
C SER A 438 -19.75 -10.67 16.08
N SER A 439 -20.89 -10.48 16.77
CA SER A 439 -22.13 -11.26 16.56
C SER A 439 -21.87 -12.77 16.60
N HIS A 440 -21.15 -13.24 17.63
CA HIS A 440 -20.85 -14.66 17.80
C HIS A 440 -22.14 -15.50 17.88
N PRO A 441 -22.28 -16.58 17.08
CA PRO A 441 -23.55 -17.32 16.98
C PRO A 441 -23.93 -18.04 18.29
N GLN A 442 -22.96 -18.43 19.12
CA GLN A 442 -23.15 -19.20 20.37
C GLN A 442 -22.45 -18.51 21.56
N ARG A 443 -22.80 -17.25 21.84
CA ARG A 443 -22.10 -16.38 22.81
C ARG A 443 -21.97 -17.01 24.20
N LYS A 444 -23.06 -17.57 24.75
CA LYS A 444 -23.06 -18.17 26.09
C LYS A 444 -22.15 -19.40 26.16
N ALA A 445 -22.24 -20.28 25.18
CA ALA A 445 -21.41 -21.47 25.11
C ALA A 445 -19.93 -21.12 24.91
N TYR A 446 -19.65 -20.08 24.12
CA TYR A 446 -18.30 -19.58 23.89
C TYR A 446 -17.64 -19.06 25.18
N LEU A 447 -18.37 -18.31 26.00
CA LEU A 447 -17.85 -17.81 27.26
C LEU A 447 -17.54 -18.96 28.22
N HIS A 448 -18.41 -19.97 28.32
CA HIS A 448 -18.16 -21.17 29.11
C HIS A 448 -16.90 -21.92 28.63
N PHE A 449 -16.75 -22.05 27.31
CA PHE A 449 -15.59 -22.66 26.70
C PHE A 449 -14.28 -21.93 27.03
N LEU A 450 -14.27 -20.60 27.03
CA LEU A 450 -13.07 -19.81 27.38
C LEU A 450 -12.64 -20.02 28.82
N ILE A 451 -13.59 -20.18 29.75
CA ILE A 451 -13.31 -20.46 31.17
C ILE A 451 -12.68 -21.85 31.33
N GLU A 452 -13.15 -22.84 30.55
CA GLU A 452 -12.62 -24.21 30.62
C GLU A 452 -11.27 -24.37 29.89
N LEU A 453 -10.95 -23.52 28.90
CA LEU A 453 -9.69 -23.58 28.14
C LEU A 453 -8.47 -23.09 28.91
N LEU A 454 -8.63 -22.20 29.87
CA LEU A 454 -7.52 -21.60 30.62
C LEU A 454 -6.56 -22.58 31.31
N PRO A 455 -6.89 -23.88 31.56
CA PRO A 455 -5.97 -24.84 32.18
C PRO A 455 -5.24 -25.80 31.25
N LEU A 456 -5.38 -25.75 29.90
CA LEU A 456 -4.85 -26.82 29.02
C LEU A 456 -3.53 -26.47 28.31
N PRO A 457 -2.39 -27.11 28.65
CA PRO A 457 -1.09 -26.87 27.98
C PRO A 457 -0.82 -27.74 26.75
N MET A 458 -1.83 -28.23 26.01
CA MET A 458 -1.63 -29.33 25.06
C MET A 458 -1.64 -28.98 23.55
N VAL A 459 -1.59 -27.71 23.12
CA VAL A 459 -1.78 -27.37 21.70
C VAL A 459 -0.44 -27.13 20.94
N GLU A 460 0.70 -27.07 21.61
CA GLU A 460 1.98 -26.69 20.97
C GLU A 460 2.68 -27.79 20.14
N ALA A 461 2.31 -29.05 20.29
CA ALA A 461 3.10 -30.17 19.77
C ALA A 461 2.85 -30.60 18.30
N ALA A 462 1.83 -30.06 17.62
CA ALA A 462 1.37 -30.60 16.32
C ALA A 462 1.90 -29.91 15.05
N LEU A 463 2.84 -28.95 15.14
CA LEU A 463 3.05 -27.96 14.07
C LEU A 463 4.44 -27.90 13.42
N LEU A 464 5.26 -28.95 13.44
CA LEU A 464 6.59 -28.93 12.79
C LEU A 464 6.69 -29.92 11.63
N ASN A 465 7.16 -29.37 10.49
CA ASN A 465 7.79 -29.97 9.28
C ASN A 465 6.93 -30.21 8.04
N CYS A 466 7.30 -29.52 6.94
CA CYS A 466 7.75 -30.20 5.69
C CYS A 466 8.31 -29.24 4.63
N GLU A 467 9.39 -29.65 3.97
CA GLU A 467 9.93 -29.05 2.74
C GLU A 467 10.02 -30.11 1.63
N GLN A 468 9.82 -29.69 0.38
CA GLN A 468 10.41 -30.11 -0.92
C GLN A 468 9.47 -30.58 -2.04
N THR A 469 9.80 -30.06 -3.19
CA THR A 469 9.46 -30.21 -4.63
C THR A 469 8.93 -31.54 -5.14
N LYS A 470 7.71 -31.51 -5.80
CA LYS A 470 7.23 -32.42 -6.85
C LYS A 470 5.93 -31.90 -7.50
N GLU A 471 5.41 -32.59 -8.51
CA GLU A 471 4.13 -32.27 -9.17
C GLU A 471 3.03 -32.00 -8.14
N TYR A 472 2.32 -30.86 -8.30
CA TYR A 472 1.35 -30.40 -7.32
C TYR A 472 -0.08 -30.70 -7.79
N GLU A 473 -0.90 -31.26 -6.91
CA GLU A 473 -2.35 -31.39 -7.08
C GLU A 473 -3.06 -30.34 -6.27
N VAL A 474 -4.03 -29.62 -6.88
CA VAL A 474 -4.84 -28.63 -6.17
C VAL A 474 -5.66 -29.33 -5.11
N ARG A 475 -5.54 -28.89 -3.86
CA ARG A 475 -6.25 -29.46 -2.71
C ARG A 475 -7.40 -28.59 -2.25
N PHE A 476 -7.23 -27.27 -2.30
CA PHE A 476 -8.23 -26.36 -1.79
C PHE A 476 -8.07 -24.95 -2.38
N ILE A 477 -9.16 -24.33 -2.81
CA ILE A 477 -9.20 -22.95 -3.30
C ILE A 477 -9.55 -22.02 -2.13
N CYS A 478 -8.63 -21.13 -1.76
CA CYS A 478 -8.76 -20.25 -0.60
C CYS A 478 -9.59 -19.00 -0.90
N THR A 479 -9.28 -18.28 -1.98
CA THR A 479 -9.96 -17.05 -2.37
C THR A 479 -10.01 -16.93 -3.90
N VAL A 480 -11.09 -16.35 -4.41
CA VAL A 480 -11.31 -16.11 -5.84
C VAL A 480 -11.80 -14.70 -6.06
N ASN A 481 -11.26 -14.02 -7.06
CA ASN A 481 -11.82 -12.82 -7.65
C ASN A 481 -12.04 -13.04 -9.14
N GLU A 482 -13.29 -13.17 -9.57
CA GLU A 482 -13.67 -13.38 -10.97
C GLU A 482 -13.73 -12.08 -11.78
N ASN A 483 -13.58 -10.94 -11.12
CA ASN A 483 -13.79 -9.62 -11.69
C ASN A 483 -12.46 -8.92 -12.03
N VAL A 484 -11.59 -9.57 -12.79
CA VAL A 484 -10.27 -9.05 -13.14
C VAL A 484 -10.18 -8.64 -14.61
N GLY A 485 -9.75 -7.41 -14.86
CA GLY A 485 -9.65 -6.82 -16.20
C GLY A 485 -10.84 -5.96 -16.56
N SER A 486 -10.79 -5.36 -17.75
CA SER A 486 -11.87 -4.53 -18.27
C SER A 486 -12.88 -5.38 -19.03
N LYS A 487 -14.17 -5.24 -18.70
CA LYS A 487 -15.25 -5.91 -19.47
C LYS A 487 -15.24 -5.45 -20.93
N SER A 488 -15.31 -6.39 -21.85
CA SER A 488 -15.59 -6.09 -23.25
C SER A 488 -17.07 -5.69 -23.41
N PHE A 489 -17.35 -4.78 -24.35
CA PHE A 489 -18.75 -4.46 -24.72
C PHE A 489 -19.52 -5.67 -25.30
N ARG A 490 -18.80 -6.67 -25.81
CA ARG A 490 -19.39 -7.87 -26.44
C ARG A 490 -19.58 -9.00 -25.45
N ASP A 491 -18.65 -9.12 -24.48
CA ASP A 491 -18.68 -10.20 -23.50
C ASP A 491 -18.98 -9.59 -22.12
N LEU A 492 -20.08 -9.97 -21.53
CA LEU A 492 -20.47 -9.53 -20.18
C LEU A 492 -19.53 -10.10 -19.09
N LYS A 493 -18.56 -10.94 -19.49
CA LYS A 493 -17.57 -11.56 -18.60
C LYS A 493 -16.31 -10.71 -18.46
N TYR A 494 -15.68 -10.78 -17.32
CA TYR A 494 -14.32 -10.27 -17.13
C TYR A 494 -13.31 -11.23 -17.76
N PRO A 495 -12.20 -10.72 -18.32
CA PRO A 495 -11.24 -11.57 -19.04
C PRO A 495 -10.49 -12.54 -18.15
N TYR A 496 -10.33 -12.25 -16.86
CA TYR A 496 -9.56 -13.08 -15.94
C TYR A 496 -10.24 -13.29 -14.60
N SER A 497 -9.83 -14.37 -13.93
CA SER A 497 -10.01 -14.62 -12.51
C SER A 497 -8.64 -14.67 -11.82
N HIS A 498 -8.54 -14.11 -10.62
CA HIS A 498 -7.40 -14.30 -9.72
C HIS A 498 -7.78 -15.26 -8.60
N VAL A 499 -6.89 -16.19 -8.31
CA VAL A 499 -7.18 -17.27 -7.37
C VAL A 499 -5.97 -17.53 -6.48
N ASN A 500 -6.22 -17.65 -5.18
CA ASN A 500 -5.26 -18.27 -4.27
C ASN A 500 -5.74 -19.66 -3.89
N PHE A 501 -4.84 -20.64 -3.92
CA PHE A 501 -5.14 -22.01 -3.62
C PHE A 501 -3.99 -22.73 -2.94
N LEU A 502 -4.31 -23.83 -2.27
CA LEU A 502 -3.37 -24.78 -1.70
C LEU A 502 -3.21 -25.97 -2.63
N ALA A 503 -1.98 -26.37 -2.86
CA ALA A 503 -1.66 -27.58 -3.60
C ALA A 503 -0.58 -28.38 -2.87
N SER A 504 -0.62 -29.70 -3.00
CA SER A 504 0.41 -30.58 -2.46
C SER A 504 0.99 -31.46 -3.56
N PRO A 505 2.24 -31.94 -3.40
CA PRO A 505 2.76 -33.04 -4.21
C PRO A 505 1.87 -34.29 -4.09
N GLU A 506 2.01 -35.23 -5.01
CA GLU A 506 1.27 -36.51 -4.96
C GLU A 506 1.50 -37.30 -3.67
N ASP A 507 2.69 -37.15 -3.05
CA ASP A 507 3.06 -37.79 -1.78
C ASP A 507 2.37 -37.16 -0.55
N LYS A 508 1.54 -36.10 -0.72
CA LYS A 508 0.75 -35.39 0.31
C LYS A 508 1.56 -34.84 1.50
N THR A 509 2.88 -34.65 1.35
CA THR A 509 3.76 -34.33 2.46
C THR A 509 3.70 -32.89 2.94
N CYS A 510 3.36 -31.91 2.07
CA CYS A 510 3.18 -30.52 2.48
C CYS A 510 2.28 -29.74 1.53
N LEU A 511 1.55 -28.77 2.09
CA LEU A 511 0.73 -27.82 1.34
C LEU A 511 1.54 -26.59 0.98
N THR A 512 1.56 -26.25 -0.30
CA THR A 512 2.17 -25.01 -0.81
C THR A 512 1.06 -24.05 -1.26
N PHE A 513 1.24 -22.77 -0.98
CA PHE A 513 0.28 -21.73 -1.33
C PHE A 513 0.61 -21.13 -2.69
N PHE A 514 -0.38 -21.05 -3.57
CA PHE A 514 -0.23 -20.59 -4.95
C PHE A 514 -1.14 -19.41 -5.26
N PHE A 515 -0.69 -18.62 -6.23
CA PHE A 515 -1.51 -17.68 -7.00
C PHE A 515 -1.69 -18.22 -8.40
N ALA A 516 -2.90 -18.06 -8.96
CA ALA A 516 -3.12 -18.21 -10.39
C ALA A 516 -3.92 -17.04 -10.97
N GLN A 517 -3.57 -16.68 -12.20
CA GLN A 517 -4.42 -15.93 -13.09
C GLN A 517 -4.99 -16.88 -14.13
N VAL A 518 -6.31 -16.91 -14.25
CA VAL A 518 -7.03 -17.80 -15.16
C VAL A 518 -7.81 -16.99 -16.17
N SER A 519 -7.73 -17.36 -17.44
CA SER A 519 -8.57 -16.77 -18.49
C SER A 519 -10.00 -17.24 -18.34
N ASN A 520 -10.96 -16.30 -18.37
CA ASN A 520 -12.40 -16.57 -18.39
C ASN A 520 -12.98 -16.58 -19.83
N LEU A 521 -12.12 -16.35 -20.83
CA LEU A 521 -12.48 -16.29 -22.25
C LEU A 521 -12.10 -17.61 -22.92
N ASP A 522 -12.85 -17.97 -23.95
CA ASP A 522 -12.62 -19.19 -24.71
C ASP A 522 -11.24 -19.20 -25.40
N GLU A 523 -10.69 -20.40 -25.65
CA GLU A 523 -9.29 -20.68 -25.97
C GLU A 523 -8.70 -20.05 -27.25
N ASP A 524 -9.53 -19.42 -28.10
CA ASP A 524 -9.11 -18.93 -29.42
C ASP A 524 -8.36 -17.60 -29.44
N SER A 525 -8.10 -16.98 -28.28
CA SER A 525 -7.36 -15.71 -28.22
C SER A 525 -5.92 -15.92 -27.76
N GLU A 526 -4.95 -15.78 -28.66
CA GLU A 526 -3.50 -15.85 -28.38
C GLU A 526 -3.00 -14.87 -27.29
N HIS A 527 -3.86 -13.98 -26.80
CA HIS A 527 -3.50 -12.89 -25.90
C HIS A 527 -3.85 -13.13 -24.42
N HIS A 528 -4.58 -14.21 -24.10
CA HIS A 528 -5.05 -14.47 -22.73
C HIS A 528 -4.46 -15.75 -22.15
N ARG A 529 -3.25 -15.65 -21.59
CA ARG A 529 -2.57 -16.81 -20.98
C ARG A 529 -2.91 -16.95 -19.50
N SER A 530 -3.37 -18.14 -19.13
CA SER A 530 -3.45 -18.58 -17.73
C SER A 530 -2.05 -18.96 -17.23
N PHE A 531 -1.76 -18.66 -15.97
CA PHE A 531 -0.52 -19.10 -15.32
C PHE A 531 -0.72 -19.24 -13.80
N CYS A 532 0.14 -20.01 -13.15
CA CYS A 532 0.20 -20.09 -11.69
C CYS A 532 1.64 -19.99 -11.17
N ARG A 533 1.77 -19.52 -9.92
CA ARG A 533 3.05 -19.35 -9.22
C ARG A 533 2.89 -19.64 -7.73
N PRO A 534 3.89 -20.25 -7.09
CA PRO A 534 3.92 -20.30 -5.64
C PRO A 534 4.09 -18.89 -5.06
N VAL A 535 3.38 -18.58 -3.99
CA VAL A 535 3.45 -17.28 -3.31
C VAL A 535 3.55 -17.47 -1.81
N SER A 536 4.21 -16.52 -1.14
CA SER A 536 4.30 -16.51 0.31
C SER A 536 3.23 -15.60 0.92
N THR A 537 2.51 -16.07 1.90
CA THR A 537 1.56 -15.26 2.67
C THR A 537 2.22 -14.11 3.43
N LEU A 538 3.55 -14.14 3.58
CA LEU A 538 4.33 -13.11 4.28
C LEU A 538 4.64 -11.89 3.39
N THR A 539 4.68 -12.04 2.06
CA THR A 539 5.08 -10.99 1.11
C THR A 539 3.90 -10.22 0.52
N SER A 540 2.68 -10.47 0.97
CA SER A 540 1.45 -9.93 0.39
C SER A 540 1.28 -8.41 0.46
N SER A 541 2.05 -7.71 1.32
CA SER A 541 1.89 -6.26 1.51
C SER A 541 2.53 -5.41 0.40
N GLU A 542 3.50 -5.93 -0.33
CA GLU A 542 4.26 -5.16 -1.32
C GLU A 542 3.69 -5.24 -2.74
N VAL A 543 2.86 -6.25 -3.03
CA VAL A 543 2.36 -6.51 -4.37
C VAL A 543 0.88 -6.16 -4.46
N ARG A 544 0.54 -5.22 -5.34
CA ARG A 544 -0.79 -4.62 -5.46
C ARG A 544 -1.51 -5.09 -6.72
N CYS A 545 -2.85 -5.28 -6.63
CA CYS A 545 -3.72 -5.50 -7.76
C CYS A 545 -4.92 -4.55 -7.70
N CYS A 546 -5.05 -3.67 -8.69
CA CYS A 546 -6.11 -2.66 -8.70
C CYS A 546 -7.53 -3.27 -8.73
N TYR A 547 -7.72 -4.41 -9.40
CA TYR A 547 -9.01 -5.09 -9.47
C TYR A 547 -9.35 -5.81 -8.16
N CYS A 548 -8.39 -6.52 -7.57
CA CYS A 548 -8.61 -7.21 -6.29
C CYS A 548 -8.83 -6.21 -5.15
N GLU A 549 -8.10 -5.10 -5.14
CA GLU A 549 -8.33 -4.02 -4.17
C GLU A 549 -9.70 -3.35 -4.36
N PHE A 550 -10.14 -3.16 -5.61
CA PHE A 550 -11.45 -2.60 -5.93
C PHE A 550 -12.58 -3.49 -5.41
N GLU A 551 -12.52 -4.80 -5.63
CA GLU A 551 -13.51 -5.77 -5.17
C GLU A 551 -13.34 -6.16 -3.69
N ALA A 552 -12.45 -5.50 -2.95
CA ALA A 552 -12.08 -5.83 -1.57
C ALA A 552 -11.71 -7.32 -1.37
N THR A 553 -11.36 -8.02 -2.44
CA THR A 553 -10.94 -9.42 -2.41
C THR A 553 -9.45 -9.48 -2.13
N ARG A 554 -9.09 -10.07 -1.00
CA ARG A 554 -7.70 -10.16 -0.56
C ARG A 554 -7.02 -11.36 -1.21
N ILE A 555 -6.36 -11.12 -2.34
CA ILE A 555 -5.55 -12.10 -3.07
C ILE A 555 -4.08 -11.78 -2.81
N VAL A 556 -3.29 -12.80 -2.52
CA VAL A 556 -1.83 -12.73 -2.44
C VAL A 556 -1.28 -12.89 -3.85
N HIS A 557 -0.58 -11.89 -4.35
CA HIS A 557 -0.09 -11.85 -5.74
C HIS A 557 1.44 -12.09 -5.78
N PRO A 558 1.95 -12.64 -6.90
CA PRO A 558 3.38 -12.76 -7.15
C PRO A 558 3.97 -11.40 -7.56
N VAL A 559 5.30 -11.32 -7.58
CA VAL A 559 6.02 -10.12 -8.04
C VAL A 559 6.00 -9.99 -9.58
N GLU A 560 5.76 -11.09 -10.28
CA GLU A 560 5.68 -11.16 -11.73
C GLU A 560 4.49 -10.38 -12.29
N SER A 561 4.48 -10.20 -13.61
CA SER A 561 3.42 -9.45 -14.30
C SER A 561 2.09 -10.24 -14.35
N TYR A 562 0.99 -9.58 -13.99
CA TYR A 562 -0.38 -10.09 -14.06
C TYR A 562 -1.35 -8.94 -14.34
N CYS A 563 -2.60 -9.26 -14.72
CA CYS A 563 -3.64 -8.26 -14.97
C CYS A 563 -4.04 -7.55 -13.66
N GLY A 564 -4.08 -6.23 -13.65
CA GLY A 564 -4.31 -5.44 -12.46
C GLY A 564 -3.05 -5.11 -11.66
N GLY A 565 -1.89 -5.64 -12.07
CA GLY A 565 -0.60 -5.37 -11.46
C GLY A 565 0.04 -4.07 -11.94
N PHE A 566 1.37 -4.00 -11.95
CA PHE A 566 2.13 -2.77 -12.19
C PHE A 566 1.78 -2.06 -13.51
N MET A 567 1.49 -2.81 -14.59
CA MET A 567 1.13 -2.22 -15.90
C MET A 567 -0.19 -1.43 -15.84
N ASP A 568 -1.14 -1.89 -15.03
CA ASP A 568 -2.41 -1.19 -14.87
C ASP A 568 -2.26 0.03 -13.96
N PHE A 569 -1.38 0.00 -12.96
CA PHE A 569 -1.00 1.21 -12.21
C PHE A 569 -0.31 2.25 -13.09
N GLU A 570 0.50 1.85 -14.07
CA GLU A 570 1.07 2.76 -15.08
C GLU A 570 -0.02 3.39 -15.96
N LYS A 571 -1.03 2.62 -16.38
CA LYS A 571 -2.21 3.16 -17.10
C LYS A 571 -3.01 4.12 -16.22
N MET A 572 -3.18 3.80 -14.94
CA MET A 572 -3.83 4.71 -13.97
C MET A 572 -3.06 6.02 -13.83
N ALA A 573 -1.74 5.96 -13.71
CA ALA A 573 -0.87 7.13 -13.61
C ALA A 573 -0.96 8.07 -14.84
N THR A 574 -1.22 7.50 -16.02
CA THR A 574 -1.41 8.25 -17.27
C THR A 574 -2.86 8.63 -17.58
N GLY A 575 -3.80 8.32 -16.67
CA GLY A 575 -5.24 8.57 -16.88
C GLY A 575 -5.88 7.68 -17.95
N ARG A 576 -5.22 6.60 -18.36
CA ARG A 576 -5.70 5.65 -19.39
C ARG A 576 -6.43 4.45 -18.84
N HIS A 577 -6.59 4.37 -17.51
CA HIS A 577 -7.28 3.28 -16.83
C HIS A 577 -8.65 3.74 -16.32
N THR A 578 -9.64 2.84 -16.33
CA THR A 578 -11.00 3.13 -15.84
C THR A 578 -11.07 3.28 -14.32
N LEU A 579 -10.19 2.59 -13.59
CA LEU A 579 -10.06 2.72 -12.14
C LEU A 579 -9.11 3.88 -11.80
N THR A 580 -9.39 4.52 -10.66
CA THR A 580 -8.51 5.49 -10.01
C THR A 580 -8.29 5.07 -8.56
N ASN A 581 -7.22 5.54 -7.93
CA ASN A 581 -6.94 5.24 -6.52
C ASN A 581 -8.13 5.60 -5.60
N ALA A 582 -8.79 6.72 -5.85
CA ALA A 582 -9.97 7.13 -5.08
C ALA A 582 -11.15 6.16 -5.24
N ARG A 583 -11.40 5.66 -6.46
CA ARG A 583 -12.45 4.67 -6.72
C ARG A 583 -12.15 3.33 -6.05
N ILE A 584 -10.89 2.90 -6.09
CA ILE A 584 -10.46 1.65 -5.44
C ILE A 584 -10.74 1.73 -3.93
N ILE A 585 -10.34 2.82 -3.28
CA ILE A 585 -10.53 2.97 -1.83
C ILE A 585 -12.02 3.04 -1.49
N SER A 586 -12.79 3.91 -2.15
CA SER A 586 -14.21 4.10 -1.82
C SER A 586 -15.07 2.86 -2.09
N HIS A 587 -14.80 2.12 -3.15
CA HIS A 587 -15.54 0.89 -3.48
C HIS A 587 -15.14 -0.27 -2.58
N GLY A 588 -13.84 -0.45 -2.33
CA GLY A 588 -13.34 -1.47 -1.40
C GLY A 588 -13.87 -1.28 0.03
N GLU A 589 -14.01 -0.04 0.48
CA GLU A 589 -14.65 0.30 1.76
C GLU A 589 -16.12 -0.11 1.80
N LEU A 590 -16.88 0.20 0.75
CA LEU A 590 -18.29 -0.16 0.65
C LEU A 590 -18.50 -1.68 0.71
N ILE A 591 -17.69 -2.46 -0.03
CA ILE A 591 -17.79 -3.93 -0.05
C ILE A 591 -17.33 -4.55 1.26
N ALA A 592 -16.27 -4.03 1.89
CA ALA A 592 -15.74 -4.54 3.15
C ALA A 592 -16.59 -4.17 4.37
N CYS A 593 -17.66 -3.37 4.18
CA CYS A 593 -18.54 -3.00 5.28
C CYS A 593 -19.34 -4.22 5.76
N PRO A 594 -19.29 -4.58 7.06
CA PRO A 594 -19.99 -5.75 7.60
C PRO A 594 -21.51 -5.68 7.43
N VAL A 595 -22.06 -4.47 7.38
CA VAL A 595 -23.51 -4.22 7.20
C VAL A 595 -23.97 -4.56 5.78
N GLY A 596 -23.07 -4.49 4.78
CA GLY A 596 -23.38 -4.82 3.39
C GLY A 596 -23.35 -6.31 3.07
N ILE A 597 -22.86 -7.16 4.00
CA ILE A 597 -22.81 -8.61 3.79
C ILE A 597 -24.05 -9.22 4.43
N LEU A 598 -25.07 -9.47 3.61
CA LEU A 598 -26.29 -10.10 4.06
C LEU A 598 -26.03 -11.58 4.40
N GLU A 599 -26.49 -12.02 5.58
CA GLU A 599 -26.35 -13.42 5.99
C GLU A 599 -27.06 -14.39 5.03
N GLU A 600 -28.10 -13.91 4.39
CA GLU A 600 -28.86 -14.63 3.37
C GLU A 600 -28.04 -15.01 2.13
N GLU A 601 -26.96 -14.28 1.85
CA GLU A 601 -26.06 -14.57 0.72
C GLU A 601 -24.92 -15.53 1.09
N CYS A 602 -24.85 -15.95 2.35
CA CYS A 602 -23.78 -16.76 2.87
C CYS A 602 -24.19 -18.22 3.12
N ILE A 603 -23.26 -19.18 2.96
CA ILE A 603 -23.48 -20.59 3.28
C ILE A 603 -23.59 -20.80 4.82
N TYR A 604 -24.17 -21.93 5.21
CA TYR A 604 -24.42 -22.36 6.59
C TYR A 604 -25.47 -21.56 7.37
N PHE A 605 -26.31 -20.75 6.71
CA PHE A 605 -27.42 -20.03 7.31
C PHE A 605 -28.80 -20.62 7.01
N ASP A 606 -28.99 -21.22 5.83
CA ASP A 606 -30.21 -21.91 5.45
C ASP A 606 -29.88 -23.28 4.83
N PRO A 607 -30.13 -24.40 5.57
CA PRO A 607 -29.73 -25.74 5.11
C PRO A 607 -30.34 -26.15 3.76
N GLY A 608 -31.58 -25.72 3.46
CA GLY A 608 -32.27 -26.07 2.22
C GLY A 608 -31.72 -25.32 1.00
N ARG A 609 -31.41 -24.04 1.16
CA ARG A 609 -30.75 -23.20 0.15
C ARG A 609 -29.30 -23.61 -0.01
N ASP A 610 -28.59 -23.79 1.12
CA ASP A 610 -27.18 -24.09 1.17
C ASP A 610 -26.86 -25.42 0.45
N ALA A 611 -27.68 -26.43 0.61
CA ALA A 611 -27.53 -27.70 -0.12
C ALA A 611 -27.56 -27.49 -1.66
N LYS A 612 -28.49 -26.66 -2.17
CA LYS A 612 -28.58 -26.35 -3.60
C LYS A 612 -27.40 -25.47 -4.06
N PHE A 613 -27.01 -24.49 -3.26
CA PHE A 613 -25.91 -23.60 -3.55
C PHE A 613 -24.57 -24.36 -3.58
N ILE A 614 -24.31 -25.20 -2.60
CA ILE A 614 -23.12 -26.05 -2.53
C ILE A 614 -23.07 -27.03 -3.69
N GLN A 615 -24.20 -27.63 -4.04
CA GLN A 615 -24.26 -28.51 -5.22
C GLN A 615 -23.93 -27.76 -6.52
N ALA A 616 -24.34 -26.47 -6.63
CA ALA A 616 -23.99 -25.62 -7.76
C ALA A 616 -22.52 -25.24 -7.72
N MET A 617 -21.98 -24.87 -6.54
CA MET A 617 -20.56 -24.53 -6.36
C MET A 617 -19.65 -25.71 -6.67
N ASN A 618 -19.98 -26.93 -6.21
CA ASN A 618 -19.19 -28.12 -6.50
C ASN A 618 -19.23 -28.48 -7.99
N LYS A 619 -20.35 -28.28 -8.67
CA LYS A 619 -20.42 -28.42 -10.12
C LYS A 619 -19.49 -27.41 -10.82
N THR A 620 -19.49 -26.16 -10.36
CA THR A 620 -18.65 -25.10 -10.93
C THR A 620 -17.19 -25.32 -10.60
N ALA A 621 -16.87 -25.67 -9.35
CA ALA A 621 -15.52 -26.01 -8.91
C ALA A 621 -14.99 -27.26 -9.62
N TRP A 622 -15.84 -28.28 -9.82
CA TRP A 622 -15.47 -29.48 -10.56
C TRP A 622 -15.27 -29.20 -12.05
N ALA A 623 -16.11 -28.39 -12.68
CA ALA A 623 -15.90 -27.91 -14.04
C ALA A 623 -14.65 -27.04 -14.18
N ALA A 624 -14.40 -26.16 -13.20
CA ALA A 624 -13.18 -25.39 -13.10
C ALA A 624 -11.97 -26.31 -12.88
N ASN A 625 -12.06 -27.31 -11.99
CA ASN A 625 -10.99 -28.30 -11.77
C ASN A 625 -10.71 -29.15 -13.01
N LEU A 626 -11.68 -29.50 -13.82
CA LEU A 626 -11.47 -30.15 -15.11
C LEU A 626 -10.68 -29.23 -16.06
N ASN A 627 -11.13 -27.98 -16.19
CA ASN A 627 -10.43 -26.99 -17.01
C ASN A 627 -9.04 -26.65 -16.43
N TRP A 628 -8.92 -26.57 -15.11
CA TRP A 628 -7.67 -26.28 -14.41
C TRP A 628 -6.68 -27.45 -14.45
N GLY A 629 -7.16 -28.67 -14.24
CA GLY A 629 -6.33 -29.86 -14.36
C GLY A 629 -5.79 -30.02 -15.77
N ASP A 630 -6.60 -29.73 -16.78
CA ASP A 630 -6.20 -29.77 -18.18
C ASP A 630 -5.29 -28.58 -18.55
N GLU A 631 -5.54 -27.39 -18.00
CA GLU A 631 -4.68 -26.21 -18.18
C GLU A 631 -3.33 -26.39 -17.51
N ILE A 632 -3.27 -26.92 -16.30
CA ILE A 632 -2.03 -27.30 -15.63
C ILE A 632 -1.29 -28.37 -16.43
N ARG A 633 -1.98 -29.36 -17.00
CA ARG A 633 -1.39 -30.37 -17.90
C ARG A 633 -0.88 -29.75 -19.20
N ARG A 634 -1.60 -28.79 -19.80
CA ARG A 634 -1.17 -28.09 -21.02
C ARG A 634 0.05 -27.22 -20.75
N VAL A 635 0.07 -26.46 -19.65
CA VAL A 635 1.23 -25.65 -19.24
C VAL A 635 2.46 -26.54 -19.01
N LYS A 636 2.28 -27.77 -18.49
CA LYS A 636 3.35 -28.78 -18.39
C LYS A 636 3.85 -29.24 -19.75
N GLN A 637 2.93 -29.51 -20.70
CA GLN A 637 3.28 -29.99 -22.04
C GLN A 637 3.95 -28.95 -22.93
N THR A 638 3.66 -27.65 -22.71
CA THR A 638 4.23 -26.55 -23.48
C THR A 638 5.59 -26.04 -22.96
N GLY A 639 6.14 -26.66 -21.90
CA GLY A 639 7.46 -26.29 -21.35
C GLY A 639 7.53 -24.89 -20.69
N ALA A 640 6.39 -24.24 -20.47
CA ALA A 640 6.33 -22.93 -19.84
C ALA A 640 6.61 -22.95 -18.32
N LEU A 641 6.84 -24.15 -17.76
CA LEU A 641 7.30 -24.38 -16.39
C LEU A 641 8.77 -24.85 -16.40
N GLN A 642 9.67 -24.14 -17.06
CA GLN A 642 11.07 -24.16 -16.64
C GLN A 642 11.18 -23.35 -15.35
N MET A 643 11.16 -24.06 -14.23
CA MET A 643 11.56 -23.52 -12.95
C MET A 643 13.08 -23.27 -13.05
N ASP A 644 13.47 -22.01 -13.12
CA ASP A 644 14.83 -21.61 -12.77
C ASP A 644 15.02 -21.93 -11.28
N ALA A 645 15.69 -23.03 -11.01
CA ALA A 645 16.07 -23.50 -9.68
C ALA A 645 17.27 -22.70 -9.15
N THR A 646 17.15 -21.36 -9.17
CA THR A 646 18.14 -20.46 -8.55
C THR A 646 17.42 -19.33 -7.86
N PHE A 647 17.04 -19.59 -6.61
CA PHE A 647 16.98 -18.60 -5.53
C PHE A 647 17.14 -19.30 -4.18
#